data_ba2aff1bbb773a36d44d1ca40fe68d2b
#
_entry.id   ba2aff1bbb773a36d44d1ca40fe68d2b
#
_cell.length_a   1.000
_cell.length_b   1.000
_cell.length_c   1.000
_cell.angle_alpha   90.00
_cell.angle_beta   90.00
_cell.angle_gamma   90.00
#
_symmetry.space_group_name_H-M   'P 1'
#
loop_
_entity.id
_entity.type
_entity.pdbx_description
1 polymer ?
#
loop_
_entity_poly.entity_id
_entity_poly.type
_entity_poly.pdbx_seq_one_letter_code
_entity_poly.pdbx_strand_id
1 'polypeptide(L)'
;PDHLFTYDDIANYERRIPLMNFVDGYFVTSAKLKELYSELSDFPPPHSVIYDNPEIPMSEGNSHDNSDRKKLVWIGNSKWGEYLGYKDYKGLNKIVLPALDKLKKSGYTFDFIEFDSSKGKTEREVILKTLSDADILLISSECEGTPLPLLEAMANSCAIVSTDVGIANEVLPEKQRQYIVSRDAEAFYDSLRNLLDDQRGLKELQRMNYLAYRQQFVDDGLIADKWALFFKDMCSKSQNEFKNIFLREQKAPSLKERLISKTIYNLSRLALRLNLMNTLKQYSLLRKIYYKVAGTTTNQVDYDLLDEFYSNAIADKEVLAFYSAYWSGVATSTASFFKDDSIQYPYYSYEFPQVSNHVYLNRLAEKLAASKTLKSVIMSGGTQLQMELAKKIKELNPKIKIFFAWHGSPAQWVDSSQYSTFDGWYELYRERIVDGVISFKPELDEILNAYGIRAFSVSNYAVSGTSFSKKLAVPDSGNFRVGLFAAMFSWYKNPFPQLLAIGSLKGCELVTNLHLENNMKWITSNIKLTALSENLNNKRFIELLSRLHVVCYVTNTECSPMIALESASVGTPCVVGPAGNIYKGFPELELYLVEKEVDNPTAIRNRLQLVRDNYAEVKVLLNAFVLEYNSRLELIKEKMYKELKQ
;
A
#
# COMPACT_ATOMS: atom_id res chain seq x y z
N PRO A 1 -10.41 11.84 3.92
CA PRO A 1 -10.69 11.71 2.49
C PRO A 1 -12.15 11.99 2.20
N ASP A 2 -12.46 12.61 1.04
CA ASP A 2 -13.81 12.95 0.61
C ASP A 2 -14.71 11.73 0.37
N HIS A 3 -14.17 10.55 0.43
CA HIS A 3 -14.87 9.28 0.17
C HIS A 3 -15.32 8.56 1.46
N LEU A 4 -15.52 9.28 2.54
CA LEU A 4 -16.16 8.74 3.76
C LEU A 4 -17.63 8.32 3.55
N PHE A 5 -18.07 8.20 2.32
CA PHE A 5 -19.45 7.94 1.96
C PHE A 5 -19.69 6.63 1.23
N THR A 6 -18.64 5.84 1.05
CA THR A 6 -18.82 4.43 0.69
C THR A 6 -19.24 3.65 1.95
N TYR A 7 -19.88 2.51 1.76
CA TYR A 7 -20.24 1.62 2.88
C TYR A 7 -19.02 1.23 3.72
N ASP A 8 -17.87 1.05 3.07
CA ASP A 8 -16.60 0.73 3.69
C ASP A 8 -16.08 1.89 4.56
N ASP A 9 -16.31 3.12 4.14
CA ASP A 9 -15.89 4.30 4.88
C ASP A 9 -16.71 4.53 6.14
N ILE A 10 -18.00 4.13 6.16
CA ILE A 10 -18.81 4.19 7.37
C ILE A 10 -18.34 3.19 8.41
N ALA A 11 -18.05 1.96 8.02
CA ALA A 11 -17.53 0.97 8.95
C ALA A 11 -16.17 1.41 9.51
N ASN A 12 -15.35 2.08 8.70
CA ASN A 12 -14.10 2.72 9.14
C ASN A 12 -14.36 3.88 10.10
N TYR A 13 -15.37 4.67 9.83
CA TYR A 13 -15.82 5.77 10.67
C TYR A 13 -16.24 5.26 12.06
N GLU A 14 -17.13 4.29 12.12
CA GLU A 14 -17.61 3.70 13.38
C GLU A 14 -16.46 3.15 14.24
N ARG A 15 -15.42 2.63 13.62
CA ARG A 15 -14.21 2.15 14.31
C ARG A 15 -13.32 3.27 14.81
N ARG A 16 -13.28 4.40 14.12
CA ARG A 16 -12.47 5.56 14.51
C ARG A 16 -13.08 6.33 15.67
N ILE A 17 -14.39 6.24 15.87
CA ILE A 17 -15.06 6.91 17.00
C ILE A 17 -14.39 6.59 18.35
N PRO A 18 -14.13 5.32 18.72
CA PRO A 18 -13.44 5.03 19.96
C PRO A 18 -12.01 5.58 20.02
N LEU A 19 -11.31 5.65 18.88
CA LEU A 19 -9.95 6.18 18.81
C LEU A 19 -9.90 7.68 19.10
N MET A 20 -10.97 8.42 18.81
CA MET A 20 -11.04 9.86 19.09
C MET A 20 -11.02 10.18 20.58
N ASN A 21 -11.26 9.19 21.44
CA ASN A 21 -11.09 9.34 22.89
C ASN A 21 -9.61 9.33 23.34
N PHE A 22 -8.70 8.92 22.46
CA PHE A 22 -7.26 8.78 22.74
C PHE A 22 -6.40 9.84 22.05
N VAL A 23 -7.01 10.76 21.28
CA VAL A 23 -6.30 11.85 20.61
C VAL A 23 -6.66 13.19 21.25
N ASP A 24 -5.67 14.04 21.47
CA ASP A 24 -5.87 15.39 22.02
C ASP A 24 -6.58 16.31 21.01
N GLY A 25 -6.46 16.00 19.74
CA GLY A 25 -7.13 16.66 18.65
C GLY A 25 -6.69 16.13 17.29
N TYR A 26 -7.36 16.58 16.24
CA TYR A 26 -7.02 16.22 14.88
C TYR A 26 -7.30 17.36 13.90
N PHE A 27 -6.68 17.31 12.77
CA PHE A 27 -6.88 18.23 11.66
C PHE A 27 -7.33 17.49 10.41
N VAL A 28 -7.82 18.23 9.45
CA VAL A 28 -8.19 17.75 8.12
C VAL A 28 -7.50 18.58 7.04
N THR A 29 -7.41 18.05 5.84
CA THR A 29 -6.66 18.67 4.75
C THR A 29 -7.50 19.59 3.85
N SER A 30 -8.78 19.77 4.14
CA SER A 30 -9.64 20.70 3.40
C SER A 30 -10.76 21.26 4.28
N ALA A 31 -11.27 22.44 3.93
CA ALA A 31 -12.46 23.03 4.58
C ALA A 31 -13.70 22.16 4.33
N LYS A 32 -13.81 21.56 3.14
CA LYS A 32 -14.85 20.60 2.79
C LYS A 32 -14.87 19.41 3.76
N LEU A 33 -13.69 18.85 4.06
CA LEU A 33 -13.58 17.78 5.07
C LEU A 33 -13.90 18.29 6.47
N LYS A 34 -13.52 19.52 6.82
CA LYS A 34 -13.85 20.09 8.13
C LYS A 34 -15.36 20.23 8.30
N GLU A 35 -16.05 20.74 7.31
CA GLU A 35 -17.52 20.84 7.32
C GLU A 35 -18.15 19.46 7.50
N LEU A 36 -17.73 18.51 6.68
CA LEU A 36 -18.16 17.13 6.69
C LEU A 36 -18.03 16.48 8.07
N TYR A 37 -16.81 16.49 8.64
CA TYR A 37 -16.55 15.88 9.95
C TYR A 37 -17.25 16.63 11.09
N SER A 38 -17.48 17.94 10.96
CA SER A 38 -18.21 18.71 11.95
C SER A 38 -19.71 18.40 11.96
N GLU A 39 -20.25 17.86 10.88
CA GLU A 39 -21.65 17.41 10.81
C GLU A 39 -21.87 16.00 11.40
N LEU A 40 -20.80 15.24 11.67
CA LEU A 40 -20.88 13.90 12.23
C LEU A 40 -21.06 13.97 13.75
N SER A 41 -22.23 13.55 14.25
CA SER A 41 -22.60 13.72 15.66
C SER A 41 -21.72 12.98 16.67
N ASP A 42 -21.06 11.91 16.22
CA ASP A 42 -20.27 11.02 17.07
C ASP A 42 -18.76 11.28 16.95
N PHE A 43 -18.38 12.31 16.18
CA PHE A 43 -17.01 12.75 15.99
C PHE A 43 -16.82 14.15 16.56
N PRO A 44 -15.75 14.41 17.30
CA PRO A 44 -15.43 15.78 17.65
C PRO A 44 -15.13 16.58 16.37
N PRO A 45 -15.48 17.86 16.28
CA PRO A 45 -15.14 18.67 15.11
C PRO A 45 -13.62 18.77 14.94
N PRO A 46 -13.09 18.78 13.70
CA PRO A 46 -11.68 18.98 13.46
C PRO A 46 -11.20 20.33 14.02
N HIS A 47 -10.06 20.33 14.70
CA HIS A 47 -9.50 21.54 15.30
C HIS A 47 -9.07 22.56 14.25
N SER A 48 -8.47 22.08 13.16
CA SER A 48 -7.95 22.96 12.11
C SER A 48 -8.03 22.32 10.72
N VAL A 49 -7.86 23.17 9.71
CA VAL A 49 -7.58 22.76 8.33
C VAL A 49 -6.12 23.08 8.06
N ILE A 50 -5.35 22.04 7.74
CA ILE A 50 -3.93 22.16 7.40
C ILE A 50 -3.72 21.44 6.08
N TYR A 51 -3.40 22.18 5.03
CA TYR A 51 -3.15 21.62 3.70
C TYR A 51 -1.87 20.80 3.67
N ASP A 52 -1.85 19.76 2.85
CA ASP A 52 -0.59 19.13 2.49
C ASP A 52 0.28 20.15 1.76
N ASN A 53 1.54 20.23 2.15
CA ASN A 53 2.51 21.13 1.55
C ASN A 53 3.74 20.36 1.05
N PRO A 54 3.62 19.69 -0.12
CA PRO A 54 4.77 19.04 -0.71
C PRO A 54 5.78 20.08 -1.20
N GLU A 55 7.05 19.81 -0.99
CA GLU A 55 8.12 20.59 -1.62
C GLU A 55 8.08 20.36 -3.13
N ILE A 56 7.68 21.38 -3.88
CA ILE A 56 7.53 21.34 -5.33
C ILE A 56 8.48 22.37 -5.95
N PRO A 57 9.37 21.95 -6.87
CA PRO A 57 10.13 22.88 -7.69
C PRO A 57 9.17 23.78 -8.48
N MET A 58 9.33 25.10 -8.32
CA MET A 58 8.49 26.08 -8.98
C MET A 58 9.11 26.48 -10.33
N SER A 59 8.26 26.60 -11.34
CA SER A 59 8.61 27.18 -12.64
C SER A 59 7.60 28.28 -12.98
N GLU A 60 8.07 29.52 -12.96
CA GLU A 60 7.28 30.63 -13.49
C GLU A 60 7.28 30.50 -15.02
N GLY A 61 6.35 29.70 -15.52
CA GLY A 61 6.17 29.20 -16.88
C GLY A 61 7.11 29.83 -17.88
N ASN A 62 8.01 29.06 -18.41
CA ASN A 62 8.78 29.52 -19.55
C ASN A 62 7.78 30.11 -20.52
N SER A 63 8.09 31.28 -21.04
CA SER A 63 7.44 31.83 -22.20
C SER A 63 7.22 30.69 -23.21
N HIS A 64 6.08 29.97 -23.07
CA HIS A 64 5.66 29.06 -24.11
C HIS A 64 5.43 29.92 -25.32
N ASP A 65 6.52 30.20 -25.97
CA ASP A 65 6.59 30.94 -27.20
C ASP A 65 5.67 30.22 -28.19
N ASN A 66 4.58 30.89 -28.54
CA ASN A 66 3.80 30.72 -29.78
C ASN A 66 3.79 29.33 -30.45
N SER A 67 3.88 28.22 -29.70
CA SER A 67 3.58 26.94 -30.33
C SER A 67 2.09 26.88 -30.55
N ASP A 68 1.67 26.72 -31.81
CA ASP A 68 0.28 26.57 -32.22
C ASP A 68 -0.41 25.35 -31.58
N ARG A 69 0.35 24.47 -30.89
CA ARG A 69 -0.14 23.26 -30.25
C ARG A 69 0.04 23.33 -28.73
N LYS A 70 -1.09 23.28 -28.02
CA LYS A 70 -1.11 23.26 -26.55
C LYS A 70 -0.88 21.86 -26.00
N LYS A 71 -0.18 21.79 -24.87
CA LYS A 71 0.11 20.53 -24.18
C LYS A 71 -0.87 20.33 -23.02
N LEU A 72 -1.65 19.26 -23.10
CA LEU A 72 -2.61 18.83 -22.08
C LEU A 72 -2.04 17.63 -21.36
N VAL A 73 -2.11 17.61 -20.02
CA VAL A 73 -1.56 16.54 -19.19
C VAL A 73 -2.65 15.93 -18.33
N TRP A 74 -2.64 14.62 -18.20
CA TRP A 74 -3.41 13.88 -17.21
C TRP A 74 -2.47 12.99 -16.40
N ILE A 75 -2.67 12.95 -15.05
CA ILE A 75 -1.83 12.20 -14.12
C ILE A 75 -2.73 11.36 -13.23
N GLY A 76 -2.55 10.05 -13.21
CA GLY A 76 -3.38 9.21 -12.37
C GLY A 76 -3.06 7.72 -12.48
N ASN A 77 -4.03 6.92 -12.05
CA ASN A 77 -4.07 5.48 -12.24
C ASN A 77 -5.45 5.12 -12.79
N SER A 78 -5.54 4.82 -14.08
CA SER A 78 -6.82 4.54 -14.76
C SER A 78 -7.53 3.31 -14.21
N LYS A 79 -6.79 2.40 -13.57
CA LYS A 79 -7.31 1.17 -12.93
C LYS A 79 -7.45 1.30 -11.42
N TRP A 80 -7.33 2.51 -10.87
CA TRP A 80 -7.44 2.69 -9.42
C TRP A 80 -8.82 2.22 -8.93
N GLY A 81 -8.81 1.32 -7.96
CA GLY A 81 -10.02 0.80 -7.34
C GLY A 81 -10.80 -0.25 -8.15
N GLU A 82 -10.33 -0.68 -9.34
CA GLU A 82 -11.00 -1.74 -10.12
C GLU A 82 -11.19 -3.02 -9.29
N TYR A 83 -10.21 -3.39 -8.48
CA TYR A 83 -10.29 -4.55 -7.58
C TYR A 83 -11.34 -4.38 -6.46
N LEU A 84 -11.81 -3.15 -6.23
CA LEU A 84 -12.92 -2.82 -5.32
C LEU A 84 -14.25 -2.63 -6.09
N GLY A 85 -14.24 -2.81 -7.42
CA GLY A 85 -15.41 -2.64 -8.28
C GLY A 85 -15.66 -1.21 -8.75
N TYR A 86 -14.71 -0.29 -8.55
CA TYR A 86 -14.83 1.07 -9.10
C TYR A 86 -14.46 1.08 -10.58
N LYS A 87 -15.30 1.68 -11.43
CA LYS A 87 -15.04 1.85 -12.86
C LYS A 87 -14.53 3.25 -13.14
N ASP A 88 -13.29 3.32 -13.68
CA ASP A 88 -12.71 4.58 -14.15
C ASP A 88 -12.80 5.71 -13.11
N TYR A 89 -12.41 5.39 -11.86
CA TYR A 89 -12.50 6.32 -10.74
C TYR A 89 -11.74 7.63 -10.98
N LYS A 90 -10.62 7.55 -11.70
CA LYS A 90 -9.83 8.72 -12.11
C LYS A 90 -10.34 9.39 -13.37
N GLY A 91 -11.35 8.87 -14.05
CA GLY A 91 -12.08 9.49 -15.14
C GLY A 91 -11.34 9.58 -16.48
N LEU A 92 -10.22 8.87 -16.65
CA LEU A 92 -9.47 8.93 -17.91
C LEU A 92 -10.31 8.45 -19.10
N ASN A 93 -10.91 7.26 -18.98
CA ASN A 93 -11.55 6.58 -20.11
C ASN A 93 -12.95 7.14 -20.43
N LYS A 94 -13.71 7.51 -19.39
CA LYS A 94 -15.11 7.97 -19.56
C LYS A 94 -15.26 9.48 -19.72
N ILE A 95 -14.27 10.25 -19.26
CA ILE A 95 -14.34 11.72 -19.23
C ILE A 95 -13.29 12.34 -20.15
N VAL A 96 -12.00 12.10 -19.86
CA VAL A 96 -10.91 12.80 -20.54
C VAL A 96 -10.81 12.37 -22.00
N LEU A 97 -10.64 11.07 -22.26
CA LEU A 97 -10.44 10.58 -23.63
C LEU A 97 -11.63 10.91 -24.55
N PRO A 98 -12.91 10.76 -24.16
CA PRO A 98 -14.04 11.19 -25.00
C PRO A 98 -14.08 12.70 -25.26
N ALA A 99 -13.76 13.54 -24.24
CA ALA A 99 -13.68 14.98 -24.43
C ALA A 99 -12.60 15.37 -25.43
N LEU A 100 -11.40 14.76 -25.33
CA LEU A 100 -10.30 14.98 -26.25
C LEU A 100 -10.60 14.49 -27.67
N ASP A 101 -11.28 13.35 -27.84
CA ASP A 101 -11.72 12.84 -29.14
C ASP A 101 -12.71 13.82 -29.81
N LYS A 102 -13.65 14.36 -29.04
CA LYS A 102 -14.59 15.37 -29.51
C LYS A 102 -13.87 16.66 -29.94
N LEU A 103 -12.86 17.13 -29.17
CA LEU A 103 -12.04 18.27 -29.54
C LEU A 103 -11.31 18.06 -30.89
N LYS A 104 -10.68 16.89 -31.05
CA LYS A 104 -10.02 16.54 -32.32
C LYS A 104 -10.99 16.53 -33.50
N LYS A 105 -12.20 15.97 -33.32
CA LYS A 105 -13.26 15.97 -34.33
C LYS A 105 -13.77 17.37 -34.65
N SER A 106 -13.69 18.31 -33.71
CA SER A 106 -14.02 19.72 -33.88
C SER A 106 -12.88 20.56 -34.50
N GLY A 107 -11.77 19.93 -34.90
CA GLY A 107 -10.67 20.58 -35.61
C GLY A 107 -9.56 21.15 -34.71
N TYR A 108 -9.60 20.95 -33.40
CA TYR A 108 -8.55 21.41 -32.48
C TYR A 108 -7.31 20.52 -32.57
N THR A 109 -6.14 21.16 -32.54
CA THR A 109 -4.83 20.50 -32.50
C THR A 109 -4.16 20.75 -31.16
N PHE A 110 -3.75 19.68 -30.49
CA PHE A 110 -3.06 19.71 -29.19
C PHE A 110 -2.22 18.45 -29.01
N ASP A 111 -1.29 18.51 -28.07
CA ASP A 111 -0.53 17.34 -27.61
C ASP A 111 -1.11 16.86 -26.29
N PHE A 112 -1.41 15.58 -26.17
CA PHE A 112 -1.90 14.97 -24.94
C PHE A 112 -0.86 14.02 -24.36
N ILE A 113 -0.49 14.26 -23.11
CA ILE A 113 0.48 13.46 -22.35
C ILE A 113 -0.25 12.81 -21.19
N GLU A 114 -0.16 11.50 -21.14
CA GLU A 114 -0.81 10.68 -20.13
C GLU A 114 0.23 10.03 -19.24
N PHE A 115 0.16 10.29 -17.93
CA PHE A 115 0.91 9.59 -16.91
C PHE A 115 -0.01 8.62 -16.15
N ASP A 116 -0.21 7.45 -16.73
CA ASP A 116 -1.03 6.39 -16.16
C ASP A 116 -0.15 5.37 -15.43
N SER A 117 -0.15 5.42 -14.09
CA SER A 117 0.63 4.49 -13.27
C SER A 117 0.16 3.03 -13.37
N SER A 118 -1.03 2.76 -13.94
CA SER A 118 -1.47 1.40 -14.23
C SER A 118 -0.73 0.76 -15.40
N LYS A 119 -0.16 1.58 -16.29
CA LYS A 119 0.63 1.15 -17.44
C LYS A 119 2.14 1.11 -17.16
N GLY A 120 2.56 1.77 -16.09
CA GLY A 120 3.95 1.85 -15.65
C GLY A 120 4.19 3.07 -14.78
N LYS A 121 5.12 2.95 -13.82
CA LYS A 121 5.46 4.06 -12.93
C LYS A 121 6.44 5.00 -13.63
N THR A 122 6.09 6.28 -13.72
CA THR A 122 6.98 7.36 -14.19
C THR A 122 7.64 8.02 -12.98
N GLU A 123 8.91 8.35 -13.08
CA GLU A 123 9.63 9.07 -12.04
C GLU A 123 9.05 10.49 -11.88
N ARG A 124 8.99 10.98 -10.64
CA ARG A 124 8.37 12.26 -10.31
C ARG A 124 9.03 13.43 -11.02
N GLU A 125 10.34 13.40 -11.16
CA GLU A 125 11.12 14.43 -11.85
C GLU A 125 10.71 14.59 -13.32
N VAL A 126 10.36 13.48 -13.99
CA VAL A 126 9.86 13.50 -15.37
C VAL A 126 8.47 14.12 -15.44
N ILE A 127 7.61 13.80 -14.48
CA ILE A 127 6.26 14.39 -14.39
C ILE A 127 6.37 15.91 -14.16
N LEU A 128 7.17 16.35 -13.19
CA LEU A 128 7.36 17.78 -12.89
C LEU A 128 7.96 18.53 -14.06
N LYS A 129 8.95 17.96 -14.73
CA LYS A 129 9.52 18.54 -15.96
C LYS A 129 8.47 18.64 -17.08
N THR A 130 7.59 17.66 -17.21
CA THR A 130 6.50 17.72 -18.21
C THR A 130 5.49 18.80 -17.82
N LEU A 131 5.15 18.93 -16.54
CA LEU A 131 4.23 19.98 -16.07
C LEU A 131 4.82 21.38 -16.28
N SER A 132 6.12 21.57 -16.13
CA SER A 132 6.75 22.87 -16.42
C SER A 132 6.66 23.30 -17.89
N ASP A 133 6.41 22.33 -18.79
CA ASP A 133 6.20 22.53 -20.21
C ASP A 133 4.73 22.39 -20.64
N ALA A 134 3.81 22.12 -19.72
CA ALA A 134 2.41 21.88 -20.00
C ALA A 134 1.57 23.16 -19.92
N ASP A 135 0.52 23.23 -20.73
CA ASP A 135 -0.43 24.35 -20.72
C ASP A 135 -1.61 24.08 -19.77
N ILE A 136 -2.13 22.86 -19.76
CA ILE A 136 -3.36 22.52 -19.04
C ILE A 136 -3.21 21.16 -18.35
N LEU A 137 -3.53 21.10 -17.05
CA LEU A 137 -3.71 19.84 -16.30
C LEU A 137 -5.19 19.45 -16.26
N LEU A 138 -5.48 18.16 -16.43
CA LEU A 138 -6.83 17.60 -16.37
C LEU A 138 -6.96 16.71 -15.11
N ILE A 139 -7.93 17.03 -14.25
CA ILE A 139 -8.26 16.25 -13.05
C ILE A 139 -9.73 15.84 -13.14
N SER A 140 -9.99 14.59 -13.50
CA SER A 140 -11.33 14.03 -13.72
C SER A 140 -11.76 13.02 -12.67
N SER A 141 -11.04 12.99 -11.55
CA SER A 141 -11.31 12.07 -10.45
C SER A 141 -12.70 12.26 -9.88
N GLU A 142 -13.27 11.20 -9.34
CA GLU A 142 -14.56 11.27 -8.64
C GLU A 142 -14.39 11.85 -7.25
N CYS A 143 -13.28 11.54 -6.59
CA CYS A 143 -12.98 12.00 -5.25
C CYS A 143 -11.46 12.05 -5.02
N GLU A 144 -10.98 13.04 -4.28
CA GLU A 144 -9.60 13.20 -3.85
C GLU A 144 -9.54 13.78 -2.43
N GLY A 145 -8.45 13.56 -1.73
CA GLY A 145 -8.13 14.30 -0.52
C GLY A 145 -7.41 15.60 -0.87
N THR A 146 -6.07 15.53 -0.98
CA THR A 146 -5.26 16.58 -1.58
C THR A 146 -4.74 16.06 -2.91
N PRO A 147 -5.28 16.49 -4.06
CA PRO A 147 -4.74 16.09 -5.35
C PRO A 147 -3.37 16.74 -5.56
N LEU A 148 -2.29 16.03 -5.25
CA LEU A 148 -0.92 16.55 -5.43
C LEU A 148 -0.67 17.08 -6.85
N PRO A 149 -1.16 16.44 -7.94
CA PRO A 149 -1.05 17.00 -9.28
C PRO A 149 -1.63 18.41 -9.43
N LEU A 150 -2.66 18.77 -8.66
CA LEU A 150 -3.21 20.13 -8.64
C LEU A 150 -2.15 21.15 -8.19
N LEU A 151 -1.51 20.87 -7.05
CA LEU A 151 -0.48 21.74 -6.49
C LEU A 151 0.76 21.78 -7.40
N GLU A 152 1.14 20.62 -7.95
CA GLU A 152 2.27 20.51 -8.89
C GLU A 152 2.01 21.31 -10.17
N ALA A 153 0.79 21.31 -10.69
CA ALA A 153 0.39 22.11 -11.85
C ALA A 153 0.36 23.61 -11.55
N MET A 154 -0.18 24.01 -10.38
CA MET A 154 -0.16 25.42 -9.95
C MET A 154 1.26 25.93 -9.83
N ALA A 155 2.16 25.19 -9.20
CA ALA A 155 3.57 25.53 -9.02
C ALA A 155 4.32 25.67 -10.36
N ASN A 156 3.85 25.00 -11.40
CA ASN A 156 4.44 24.99 -12.73
C ASN A 156 3.60 25.77 -13.78
N SER A 157 2.80 26.71 -13.31
CA SER A 157 2.05 27.63 -14.19
C SER A 157 1.14 26.93 -15.19
N CYS A 158 0.47 25.82 -14.83
CA CYS A 158 -0.55 25.21 -15.68
C CYS A 158 -1.93 25.84 -15.39
N ALA A 159 -2.76 25.99 -16.41
CA ALA A 159 -4.20 26.10 -16.21
C ALA A 159 -4.78 24.72 -15.84
N ILE A 160 -5.95 24.69 -15.22
CA ILE A 160 -6.48 23.46 -14.63
C ILE A 160 -7.95 23.29 -15.02
N VAL A 161 -8.32 22.14 -15.58
CA VAL A 161 -9.71 21.71 -15.69
C VAL A 161 -9.92 20.56 -14.72
N SER A 162 -10.81 20.74 -13.75
CA SER A 162 -10.96 19.81 -12.64
C SER A 162 -12.42 19.51 -12.34
N THR A 163 -12.69 18.33 -11.83
CA THR A 163 -13.90 18.08 -11.04
C THR A 163 -13.78 18.74 -9.68
N ASP A 164 -14.91 18.92 -8.96
CA ASP A 164 -14.92 19.48 -7.59
C ASP A 164 -14.37 18.47 -6.58
N VAL A 165 -13.05 18.33 -6.52
CA VAL A 165 -12.35 17.35 -5.67
C VAL A 165 -11.34 17.99 -4.73
N GLY A 166 -11.27 17.44 -3.53
CA GLY A 166 -10.29 17.84 -2.51
C GLY A 166 -10.31 19.33 -2.24
N ILE A 167 -9.14 19.95 -2.36
CA ILE A 167 -8.92 21.37 -2.08
C ILE A 167 -9.08 22.29 -3.32
N ALA A 168 -9.53 21.76 -4.46
CA ALA A 168 -9.56 22.52 -5.71
C ALA A 168 -10.29 23.86 -5.58
N ASN A 169 -11.50 23.85 -4.99
CA ASN A 169 -12.30 25.07 -4.74
C ASN A 169 -11.68 26.03 -3.72
N GLU A 170 -10.75 25.55 -2.88
CA GLU A 170 -10.18 26.33 -1.80
C GLU A 170 -8.92 27.09 -2.25
N VAL A 171 -8.06 26.45 -3.04
CA VAL A 171 -6.75 26.97 -3.40
C VAL A 171 -6.69 27.63 -4.77
N LEU A 172 -7.59 27.27 -5.68
CA LEU A 172 -7.61 27.85 -7.01
C LEU A 172 -8.16 29.29 -6.98
N PRO A 173 -7.55 30.22 -7.76
CA PRO A 173 -8.04 31.59 -7.93
C PRO A 173 -9.48 31.63 -8.45
N GLU A 174 -10.23 32.66 -8.09
CA GLU A 174 -11.64 32.80 -8.45
C GLU A 174 -11.91 32.60 -9.96
N LYS A 175 -11.10 33.23 -10.81
CA LYS A 175 -11.21 33.06 -12.27
C LYS A 175 -10.93 31.62 -12.73
N GLN A 176 -10.07 30.88 -12.02
CA GLN A 176 -9.76 29.49 -12.36
C GLN A 176 -10.92 28.55 -11.96
N ARG A 177 -11.67 28.88 -10.91
CA ARG A 177 -12.75 28.03 -10.39
C ARG A 177 -13.91 27.81 -11.38
N GLN A 178 -14.09 28.66 -12.41
CA GLN A 178 -15.07 28.42 -13.47
C GLN A 178 -14.77 27.13 -14.26
N TYR A 179 -13.55 26.61 -14.19
CA TYR A 179 -13.12 25.36 -14.80
C TYR A 179 -13.13 24.18 -13.83
N ILE A 180 -13.75 24.35 -12.66
CA ILE A 180 -14.18 23.24 -11.80
C ILE A 180 -15.59 22.86 -12.26
N VAL A 181 -15.69 21.73 -12.95
CA VAL A 181 -16.89 21.37 -13.72
C VAL A 181 -17.47 20.04 -13.30
N SER A 182 -18.66 19.73 -13.77
CA SER A 182 -19.29 18.43 -13.58
C SER A 182 -18.43 17.31 -14.17
N ARG A 183 -18.54 16.14 -13.56
CA ARG A 183 -17.76 14.96 -13.96
C ARG A 183 -18.40 14.27 -15.17
N ASP A 184 -18.34 14.94 -16.30
CA ASP A 184 -18.80 14.42 -17.58
C ASP A 184 -17.93 14.93 -18.74
N ALA A 185 -17.91 14.17 -19.84
CA ALA A 185 -17.05 14.46 -20.98
C ALA A 185 -17.44 15.76 -21.72
N GLU A 186 -18.72 16.15 -21.67
CA GLU A 186 -19.21 17.35 -22.33
C GLU A 186 -18.71 18.61 -21.63
N ALA A 187 -18.80 18.64 -20.28
CA ALA A 187 -18.29 19.74 -19.49
C ALA A 187 -16.77 19.91 -19.63
N PHE A 188 -16.02 18.81 -19.72
CA PHE A 188 -14.59 18.86 -20.00
C PHE A 188 -14.30 19.36 -21.42
N TYR A 189 -15.05 18.90 -22.42
CA TYR A 189 -14.94 19.38 -23.79
C TYR A 189 -15.16 20.89 -23.87
N ASP A 190 -16.27 21.40 -23.32
CA ASP A 190 -16.59 22.83 -23.37
C ASP A 190 -15.54 23.68 -22.66
N SER A 191 -15.04 23.22 -21.49
CA SER A 191 -13.99 23.90 -20.77
C SER A 191 -12.69 23.98 -21.56
N LEU A 192 -12.27 22.87 -22.15
CA LEU A 192 -11.06 22.80 -22.95
C LEU A 192 -11.19 23.63 -24.22
N ARG A 193 -12.33 23.59 -24.90
CA ARG A 193 -12.61 24.44 -26.05
C ARG A 193 -12.44 25.91 -25.69
N ASN A 194 -13.08 26.37 -24.61
CA ASN A 194 -13.01 27.76 -24.17
C ASN A 194 -11.56 28.20 -23.88
N LEU A 195 -10.75 27.31 -23.22
CA LEU A 195 -9.35 27.59 -22.93
C LEU A 195 -8.49 27.63 -24.22
N LEU A 196 -8.78 26.76 -25.17
CA LEU A 196 -8.03 26.72 -26.43
C LEU A 196 -8.40 27.90 -27.36
N ASP A 197 -9.62 28.41 -27.30
CA ASP A 197 -10.09 29.57 -28.07
C ASP A 197 -9.57 30.90 -27.47
N ASP A 198 -9.43 30.98 -26.13
CA ASP A 198 -8.94 32.19 -25.45
C ASP A 198 -7.50 32.07 -24.98
N GLN A 199 -6.54 32.21 -25.87
CA GLN A 199 -5.11 32.14 -25.58
C GLN A 199 -4.65 33.17 -24.53
N ARG A 200 -5.30 34.35 -24.49
CA ARG A 200 -4.98 35.39 -23.52
C ARG A 200 -5.49 35.02 -22.13
N GLY A 201 -6.72 34.55 -22.05
CA GLY A 201 -7.30 34.04 -20.80
C GLY A 201 -6.53 32.85 -20.25
N LEU A 202 -6.11 31.92 -21.11
CA LEU A 202 -5.27 30.77 -20.72
C LEU A 202 -3.96 31.24 -20.05
N LYS A 203 -3.21 32.18 -20.65
CA LYS A 203 -1.98 32.72 -20.08
C LYS A 203 -2.23 33.46 -18.75
N GLU A 204 -3.36 34.18 -18.65
CA GLU A 204 -3.75 34.83 -17.40
C GLU A 204 -3.99 33.79 -16.27
N LEU A 205 -4.73 32.72 -16.56
CA LEU A 205 -4.99 31.66 -15.59
C LEU A 205 -3.70 30.94 -15.15
N GLN A 206 -2.83 30.64 -16.08
CA GLN A 206 -1.53 30.04 -15.81
C GLN A 206 -0.74 30.88 -14.79
N ARG A 207 -0.64 32.19 -15.05
CA ARG A 207 0.05 33.13 -14.14
C ARG A 207 -0.65 33.23 -12.78
N MET A 208 -1.98 33.29 -12.77
CA MET A 208 -2.75 33.37 -11.52
C MET A 208 -2.56 32.14 -10.65
N ASN A 209 -2.54 30.96 -11.23
CA ASN A 209 -2.31 29.70 -10.50
C ASN A 209 -0.92 29.68 -9.86
N TYR A 210 0.10 30.07 -10.59
CA TYR A 210 1.47 30.18 -10.08
C TYR A 210 1.56 31.16 -8.90
N LEU A 211 0.99 32.35 -9.04
CA LEU A 211 1.00 33.36 -7.97
C LEU A 211 0.23 32.89 -6.73
N ALA A 212 -0.92 32.24 -6.95
CA ALA A 212 -1.71 31.68 -5.86
C ALA A 212 -0.99 30.54 -5.12
N TYR A 213 -0.30 29.66 -5.84
CA TYR A 213 0.52 28.64 -5.22
C TYR A 213 1.65 29.26 -4.40
N ARG A 214 2.41 30.19 -4.99
CA ARG A 214 3.51 30.88 -4.34
C ARG A 214 3.06 31.57 -3.05
N GLN A 215 2.00 32.35 -3.11
CA GLN A 215 1.44 33.05 -1.96
C GLN A 215 1.01 32.08 -0.86
N GLN A 216 0.22 31.06 -1.19
CA GLN A 216 -0.41 30.18 -0.19
C GLN A 216 0.53 29.15 0.41
N PHE A 217 1.54 28.70 -0.34
CA PHE A 217 2.36 27.53 0.04
C PHE A 217 3.84 27.85 0.25
N VAL A 218 4.32 29.01 -0.20
CA VAL A 218 5.76 29.36 -0.15
C VAL A 218 6.01 30.64 0.64
N ASP A 219 5.40 31.77 0.24
CA ASP A 219 5.80 33.10 0.74
C ASP A 219 5.28 33.39 2.15
N ASP A 220 4.08 32.95 2.51
CA ASP A 220 3.39 33.41 3.72
C ASP A 220 3.71 32.59 4.99
N GLY A 221 4.42 31.46 4.88
CA GLY A 221 4.67 30.57 6.03
C GLY A 221 3.42 30.02 6.72
N LEU A 222 2.24 30.32 6.18
CA LEU A 222 0.91 30.05 6.77
C LEU A 222 0.70 28.60 7.18
N ILE A 223 1.27 27.66 6.45
CA ILE A 223 1.12 26.24 6.76
C ILE A 223 1.96 25.86 7.97
N ALA A 224 3.19 26.38 8.05
CA ALA A 224 4.06 26.17 9.20
C ALA A 224 3.44 26.80 10.48
N ASP A 225 2.87 27.99 10.36
CA ASP A 225 2.17 28.66 11.47
C ASP A 225 0.93 27.89 11.91
N LYS A 226 0.15 27.35 10.99
CA LYS A 226 -1.00 26.48 11.31
C LYS A 226 -0.57 25.21 12.06
N TRP A 227 0.54 24.58 11.65
CA TRP A 227 1.11 23.46 12.37
C TRP A 227 1.59 23.86 13.77
N ALA A 228 2.32 24.96 13.90
CA ALA A 228 2.78 25.45 15.18
C ALA A 228 1.63 25.76 16.14
N LEU A 229 0.58 26.42 15.63
CA LEU A 229 -0.62 26.71 16.41
C LEU A 229 -1.35 25.43 16.83
N PHE A 230 -1.53 24.49 15.90
CA PHE A 230 -2.18 23.21 16.20
C PHE A 230 -1.44 22.45 17.30
N PHE A 231 -0.12 22.30 17.21
CA PHE A 231 0.66 21.62 18.24
C PHE A 231 0.63 22.38 19.58
N LYS A 232 0.70 23.70 19.56
CA LYS A 232 0.60 24.51 20.77
C LYS A 232 -0.74 24.29 21.48
N ASP A 233 -1.83 24.29 20.73
CA ASP A 233 -3.18 24.03 21.27
C ASP A 233 -3.29 22.61 21.84
N MET A 234 -2.77 21.61 21.13
CA MET A 234 -2.79 20.22 21.60
C MET A 234 -1.95 20.02 22.85
N CYS A 235 -0.75 20.57 22.90
CA CYS A 235 0.12 20.51 24.10
C CYS A 235 -0.51 21.22 25.31
N SER A 236 -1.26 22.29 25.10
CA SER A 236 -1.93 23.00 26.21
C SER A 236 -3.10 22.20 26.80
N LYS A 237 -3.78 21.39 26.00
CA LYS A 237 -4.92 20.55 26.41
C LYS A 237 -4.46 19.26 27.09
N SER A 238 -3.40 18.63 26.58
CA SER A 238 -2.88 17.35 27.04
C SER A 238 -2.56 17.31 28.55
N GLN A 239 -2.12 18.41 29.13
CA GLN A 239 -1.79 18.47 30.55
C GLN A 239 -3.00 18.35 31.50
N ASN A 240 -4.21 18.69 31.06
CA ASN A 240 -5.39 18.75 31.89
C ASN A 240 -6.35 17.56 31.72
N GLU A 241 -6.31 16.84 30.60
CA GLU A 241 -7.30 15.81 30.26
C GLU A 241 -6.80 14.37 30.38
N PHE A 242 -5.49 14.14 30.45
CA PHE A 242 -4.91 12.78 30.55
C PHE A 242 -5.43 11.95 31.74
N LYS A 243 -5.87 12.63 32.83
CA LYS A 243 -6.47 11.98 33.99
C LYS A 243 -7.90 11.46 33.76
N ASN A 244 -8.61 11.96 32.77
CA ASN A 244 -10.03 11.63 32.53
C ASN A 244 -10.23 10.56 31.45
N ILE A 245 -9.22 10.28 30.62
CA ILE A 245 -9.32 9.33 29.51
C ILE A 245 -9.46 7.89 29.98
N PHE A 246 -8.77 7.52 31.06
CA PHE A 246 -8.85 6.17 31.63
C PHE A 246 -10.13 5.87 32.44
N LEU A 247 -10.98 6.87 32.68
CA LEU A 247 -12.17 6.73 33.55
C LEU A 247 -13.51 6.81 32.78
N ARG A 248 -13.50 7.00 31.47
CA ARG A 248 -14.74 6.94 30.68
C ARG A 248 -15.07 5.48 30.36
N GLU A 249 -15.95 4.89 31.16
CA GLU A 249 -16.60 3.64 30.82
C GLU A 249 -17.28 3.76 29.46
N GLN A 250 -16.90 2.89 28.52
CA GLN A 250 -17.59 2.75 27.25
C GLN A 250 -19.04 2.31 27.52
N LYS A 251 -20.00 3.21 27.44
CA LYS A 251 -21.40 2.82 27.37
C LYS A 251 -21.64 2.19 26.00
N ALA A 252 -21.90 0.88 26.02
CA ALA A 252 -22.38 0.20 24.81
C ALA A 252 -23.63 0.94 24.28
N PRO A 253 -23.76 1.14 22.95
CA PRO A 253 -24.90 1.85 22.38
C PRO A 253 -26.22 1.20 22.83
N SER A 254 -27.13 2.01 23.29
CA SER A 254 -28.43 1.56 23.81
C SER A 254 -29.23 0.83 22.72
N LEU A 255 -30.14 -0.04 23.15
CA LEU A 255 -31.04 -0.75 22.21
C LEU A 255 -31.81 0.20 21.29
N LYS A 256 -32.10 1.41 21.79
CA LYS A 256 -32.77 2.51 21.08
C LYS A 256 -31.87 3.07 19.97
N GLU A 257 -30.60 3.26 20.24
CA GLU A 257 -29.62 3.75 19.26
C GLU A 257 -29.36 2.71 18.16
N ARG A 258 -29.29 1.42 18.51
CA ARG A 258 -29.20 0.32 17.53
C ARG A 258 -30.43 0.21 16.62
N LEU A 259 -31.63 0.41 17.19
CA LEU A 259 -32.89 0.42 16.43
C LEU A 259 -32.99 1.64 15.50
N ILE A 260 -32.58 2.84 15.98
CA ILE A 260 -32.54 4.05 15.17
C ILE A 260 -31.55 3.89 14.01
N SER A 261 -30.36 3.40 14.27
CA SER A 261 -29.33 3.14 13.25
C SER A 261 -29.84 2.16 12.18
N LYS A 262 -30.52 1.06 12.58
CA LYS A 262 -31.10 0.10 11.65
C LYS A 262 -32.25 0.66 10.82
N THR A 263 -33.10 1.50 11.42
CA THR A 263 -34.22 2.16 10.73
C THR A 263 -33.72 3.19 9.73
N ILE A 264 -32.73 3.96 10.13
CA ILE A 264 -32.04 4.93 9.29
C ILE A 264 -31.38 4.23 8.09
N TYR A 265 -30.69 3.11 8.30
CA TYR A 265 -30.11 2.27 7.25
C TYR A 265 -31.16 1.80 6.23
N ASN A 266 -32.30 1.34 6.68
CA ASN A 266 -33.38 0.88 5.79
C ASN A 266 -34.01 2.01 4.97
N LEU A 267 -34.16 3.20 5.56
CA LEU A 267 -34.67 4.40 4.88
C LEU A 267 -33.71 4.90 3.80
N SER A 268 -32.39 4.81 4.04
CA SER A 268 -31.39 5.19 3.03
C SER A 268 -31.41 4.26 1.81
N ARG A 269 -31.54 2.95 2.04
CA ARG A 269 -31.70 1.97 0.93
C ARG A 269 -32.96 2.26 0.10
N LEU A 270 -34.04 2.71 0.74
CA LEU A 270 -35.26 3.09 0.05
C LEU A 270 -35.07 4.38 -0.79
N ALA A 271 -34.43 5.39 -0.20
CA ALA A 271 -34.11 6.65 -0.90
C ALA A 271 -33.19 6.45 -2.10
N LEU A 272 -32.26 5.51 -2.01
CA LEU A 272 -31.40 5.07 -3.12
C LEU A 272 -32.19 4.42 -4.25
N ARG A 273 -33.09 3.48 -3.89
CA ARG A 273 -33.95 2.80 -4.87
C ARG A 273 -34.88 3.78 -5.60
N LEU A 274 -35.23 4.89 -4.96
CA LEU A 274 -36.15 5.90 -5.51
C LEU A 274 -35.41 7.06 -6.21
N ASN A 275 -34.08 7.00 -6.36
CA ASN A 275 -33.25 8.04 -6.99
C ASN A 275 -33.39 9.46 -6.37
N LEU A 276 -33.84 9.54 -5.12
CA LEU A 276 -34.09 10.80 -4.39
C LEU A 276 -32.84 11.42 -3.77
N MET A 277 -31.70 10.78 -3.90
CA MET A 277 -30.47 11.16 -3.17
C MET A 277 -29.90 12.51 -3.58
N ASN A 278 -29.97 12.86 -4.89
CA ASN A 278 -29.48 14.16 -5.35
C ASN A 278 -30.33 15.33 -4.83
N THR A 279 -31.63 15.12 -4.65
CA THR A 279 -32.56 16.12 -4.07
C THR A 279 -32.32 16.26 -2.56
N LEU A 280 -32.00 15.16 -1.89
CA LEU A 280 -31.73 15.14 -0.45
C LEU A 280 -30.42 15.87 -0.08
N LYS A 281 -29.42 15.89 -1.01
CA LYS A 281 -28.13 16.59 -0.81
C LYS A 281 -28.25 18.12 -0.78
N GLN A 282 -29.29 18.69 -1.37
CA GLN A 282 -29.47 20.15 -1.48
C GLN A 282 -29.94 20.82 -0.20
N TYR A 283 -30.49 20.09 0.78
CA TYR A 283 -31.06 20.63 2.01
C TYR A 283 -30.19 20.24 3.22
N SER A 284 -29.79 21.20 4.05
CA SER A 284 -28.88 20.98 5.17
C SER A 284 -29.34 19.91 6.17
N LEU A 285 -30.64 19.87 6.47
CA LEU A 285 -31.26 18.86 7.35
C LEU A 285 -31.25 17.48 6.69
N LEU A 286 -31.56 17.41 5.40
CA LEU A 286 -31.56 16.17 4.62
C LEU A 286 -30.15 15.74 4.33
N ARG A 287 -29.19 16.67 4.21
CA ARG A 287 -27.75 16.40 4.12
C ARG A 287 -27.23 15.79 5.44
N LYS A 288 -27.67 16.27 6.60
CA LYS A 288 -27.37 15.62 7.91
C LYS A 288 -27.96 14.22 8.01
N ILE A 289 -29.17 14.03 7.53
CA ILE A 289 -29.77 12.69 7.42
C ILE A 289 -29.02 11.86 6.39
N TYR A 290 -28.60 12.44 5.27
CA TYR A 290 -27.77 11.80 4.25
C TYR A 290 -26.41 11.36 4.82
N TYR A 291 -25.67 12.23 5.49
CA TYR A 291 -24.39 11.89 6.11
C TYR A 291 -24.53 10.89 7.26
N LYS A 292 -25.66 10.90 7.94
CA LYS A 292 -25.98 9.93 9.00
C LYS A 292 -26.45 8.56 8.45
N VAL A 293 -26.85 8.52 7.19
CA VAL A 293 -27.60 7.43 6.58
C VAL A 293 -26.93 6.87 5.34
N ALA A 294 -26.28 7.74 4.62
CA ALA A 294 -25.87 7.45 3.26
C ALA A 294 -24.40 7.27 3.12
N GLY A 295 -23.73 6.74 4.03
CA GLY A 295 -22.48 6.15 3.67
C GLY A 295 -22.56 5.46 2.31
N THR A 296 -23.41 5.89 1.48
CA THR A 296 -23.66 5.20 0.23
C THR A 296 -23.93 6.18 -0.83
N THR A 297 -23.12 6.17 -1.74
CA THR A 297 -23.41 6.39 -3.13
C THR A 297 -22.57 7.43 -3.70
N THR A 298 -21.77 6.94 -4.44
CA THR A 298 -21.77 7.07 -5.87
C THR A 298 -20.82 6.07 -6.52
N ASN A 299 -20.07 5.37 -5.68
CA ASN A 299 -19.27 4.27 -6.15
C ASN A 299 -19.87 2.96 -5.64
N GLN A 300 -20.97 2.54 -6.23
CA GLN A 300 -21.32 1.13 -6.14
C GLN A 300 -20.14 0.34 -6.66
N VAL A 301 -19.56 -0.48 -5.78
CA VAL A 301 -18.64 -1.53 -6.19
C VAL A 301 -19.27 -2.21 -7.39
N ASP A 302 -18.61 -2.15 -8.53
CA ASP A 302 -19.09 -2.80 -9.73
C ASP A 302 -18.85 -4.29 -9.60
N TYR A 303 -19.85 -4.96 -9.06
CA TYR A 303 -19.80 -6.41 -8.88
C TYR A 303 -19.62 -7.16 -10.19
N ASP A 304 -20.10 -6.62 -11.31
CA ASP A 304 -19.97 -7.27 -12.61
C ASP A 304 -18.53 -7.23 -13.09
N LEU A 305 -17.82 -6.10 -12.84
CA LEU A 305 -16.39 -6.00 -13.13
C LEU A 305 -15.55 -6.95 -12.25
N LEU A 306 -15.86 -7.01 -10.95
CA LEU A 306 -15.20 -7.96 -10.05
C LEU A 306 -15.50 -9.40 -10.47
N ASP A 307 -16.73 -9.68 -10.87
CA ASP A 307 -17.17 -10.98 -11.34
C ASP A 307 -16.43 -11.39 -12.61
N GLU A 308 -16.24 -10.49 -13.56
CA GLU A 308 -15.43 -10.73 -14.76
C GLU A 308 -13.97 -10.98 -14.41
N PHE A 309 -13.38 -10.12 -13.57
CA PHE A 309 -11.98 -10.24 -13.13
C PHE A 309 -11.69 -11.59 -12.47
N TYR A 310 -12.50 -11.98 -11.46
CA TYR A 310 -12.30 -13.26 -10.77
C TYR A 310 -12.71 -14.47 -11.61
N SER A 311 -13.69 -14.35 -12.49
CA SER A 311 -14.03 -15.43 -13.43
C SER A 311 -12.86 -15.74 -14.36
N ASN A 312 -12.20 -14.70 -14.90
CA ASN A 312 -11.01 -14.85 -15.74
C ASN A 312 -9.83 -15.44 -14.95
N ALA A 313 -9.66 -15.01 -13.69
CA ALA A 313 -8.59 -15.51 -12.84
C ALA A 313 -8.79 -16.97 -12.39
N ILE A 314 -10.02 -17.43 -12.27
CA ILE A 314 -10.37 -18.81 -11.88
C ILE A 314 -10.38 -19.74 -13.10
N ALA A 315 -10.61 -19.20 -14.30
CA ALA A 315 -10.71 -20.00 -15.51
C ALA A 315 -9.48 -20.90 -15.69
N ASP A 316 -9.72 -22.17 -15.99
CA ASP A 316 -8.70 -23.20 -16.26
C ASP A 316 -7.69 -23.47 -15.14
N LYS A 317 -7.89 -22.92 -13.93
CA LYS A 317 -7.01 -23.18 -12.79
C LYS A 317 -7.41 -24.46 -12.06
N GLU A 318 -6.38 -25.27 -11.73
CA GLU A 318 -6.55 -26.41 -10.81
C GLU A 318 -6.20 -26.04 -9.37
N VAL A 319 -5.30 -25.08 -9.19
CA VAL A 319 -4.85 -24.54 -7.90
C VAL A 319 -4.91 -23.03 -7.97
N LEU A 320 -5.41 -22.37 -6.94
CA LEU A 320 -5.46 -20.90 -6.87
C LEU A 320 -5.15 -20.42 -5.46
N ALA A 321 -4.18 -19.53 -5.33
CA ALA A 321 -3.76 -18.93 -4.07
C ALA A 321 -4.27 -17.49 -3.94
N PHE A 322 -5.00 -17.20 -2.88
CA PHE A 322 -5.45 -15.85 -2.52
C PHE A 322 -4.51 -15.23 -1.49
N TYR A 323 -4.04 -14.01 -1.73
CA TYR A 323 -3.23 -13.25 -0.79
C TYR A 323 -3.81 -11.86 -0.53
N SER A 324 -3.57 -11.33 0.68
CA SER A 324 -3.91 -9.95 1.03
C SER A 324 -2.75 -9.02 0.68
N ALA A 325 -3.04 -7.90 0.04
CA ALA A 325 -2.04 -6.87 -0.26
C ALA A 325 -1.58 -6.08 0.99
N TYR A 326 -2.27 -6.22 2.10
CA TYR A 326 -1.93 -5.52 3.34
C TYR A 326 -0.50 -5.82 3.82
N TRP A 327 -0.11 -7.08 3.81
CA TRP A 327 1.27 -7.48 4.11
C TRP A 327 2.09 -7.63 2.82
N SER A 328 2.83 -6.60 2.47
CA SER A 328 3.64 -6.60 1.24
C SER A 328 4.58 -7.82 1.15
N GLY A 329 5.18 -8.24 2.27
CA GLY A 329 6.03 -9.43 2.33
C GLY A 329 5.28 -10.72 2.01
N VAL A 330 4.07 -10.91 2.58
CA VAL A 330 3.22 -12.07 2.31
C VAL A 330 2.74 -12.05 0.85
N ALA A 331 2.30 -10.88 0.36
CA ALA A 331 1.85 -10.72 -1.01
C ALA A 331 2.96 -11.07 -2.01
N THR A 332 4.16 -10.49 -1.82
CA THR A 332 5.32 -10.77 -2.70
C THR A 332 5.75 -12.23 -2.62
N SER A 333 5.80 -12.81 -1.43
CA SER A 333 6.12 -14.22 -1.22
C SER A 333 5.14 -15.14 -1.94
N THR A 334 3.85 -14.92 -1.77
CA THR A 334 2.79 -15.73 -2.40
C THR A 334 2.83 -15.60 -3.92
N ALA A 335 2.86 -14.36 -4.43
CA ALA A 335 2.91 -14.11 -5.86
C ALA A 335 4.17 -14.69 -6.51
N SER A 336 5.33 -14.62 -5.85
CA SER A 336 6.58 -15.21 -6.33
C SER A 336 6.52 -16.73 -6.35
N PHE A 337 5.96 -17.35 -5.32
CA PHE A 337 5.91 -18.80 -5.21
C PHE A 337 4.86 -19.44 -6.12
N PHE A 338 3.62 -18.95 -6.10
CA PHE A 338 2.51 -19.51 -6.87
C PHE A 338 2.41 -18.94 -8.29
N LYS A 339 3.08 -17.82 -8.59
CA LYS A 339 3.11 -17.15 -9.90
C LYS A 339 1.69 -16.92 -10.46
N ASP A 340 1.42 -17.43 -11.66
CA ASP A 340 0.13 -17.29 -12.35
C ASP A 340 -1.05 -17.98 -11.61
N ASP A 341 -0.76 -18.84 -10.63
CA ASP A 341 -1.76 -19.49 -9.78
C ASP A 341 -2.04 -18.69 -8.51
N SER A 342 -1.70 -17.41 -8.48
CA SER A 342 -1.99 -16.52 -7.36
C SER A 342 -2.72 -15.26 -7.77
N ILE A 343 -3.61 -14.80 -6.90
CA ILE A 343 -4.39 -13.59 -7.10
C ILE A 343 -4.59 -12.85 -5.78
N GLN A 344 -4.63 -11.53 -5.87
CA GLN A 344 -4.97 -10.72 -4.72
C GLN A 344 -6.43 -10.95 -4.31
N TYR A 345 -6.64 -11.15 -3.01
CA TYR A 345 -7.97 -11.20 -2.42
C TYR A 345 -8.69 -9.85 -2.58
N PRO A 346 -10.00 -9.81 -2.89
CA PRO A 346 -10.71 -8.56 -3.18
C PRO A 346 -10.78 -7.58 -2.02
N TYR A 347 -10.56 -8.05 -0.79
CA TYR A 347 -10.58 -7.24 0.40
C TYR A 347 -9.17 -6.95 0.88
N TYR A 348 -8.87 -5.69 0.87
CA TYR A 348 -7.55 -5.13 0.95
C TYR A 348 -7.05 -4.98 2.40
N SER A 349 -7.94 -4.82 3.36
CA SER A 349 -7.54 -4.31 4.66
C SER A 349 -7.66 -5.34 5.77
N TYR A 350 -6.52 -5.69 6.36
CA TYR A 350 -6.45 -6.38 7.64
C TYR A 350 -7.08 -5.57 8.78
N GLU A 351 -6.98 -4.24 8.70
CA GLU A 351 -7.54 -3.31 9.69
C GLU A 351 -9.07 -3.31 9.69
N PHE A 352 -9.70 -3.84 8.65
CA PHE A 352 -11.14 -3.77 8.46
C PHE A 352 -11.79 -5.12 8.15
N PRO A 353 -11.60 -6.15 9.00
CA PRO A 353 -12.19 -7.48 8.75
C PRO A 353 -13.73 -7.48 8.81
N GLN A 354 -14.36 -6.41 9.28
CA GLN A 354 -15.82 -6.33 9.39
C GLN A 354 -16.48 -5.62 8.20
N VAL A 355 -15.68 -5.02 7.35
CA VAL A 355 -16.15 -4.47 6.08
C VAL A 355 -16.23 -5.60 5.06
N SER A 356 -16.78 -6.69 5.49
CA SER A 356 -17.11 -7.72 4.56
C SER A 356 -18.31 -7.26 3.76
N ASN A 357 -18.08 -6.96 2.51
CA ASN A 357 -19.14 -7.07 1.57
C ASN A 357 -19.49 -8.56 1.46
N HIS A 358 -20.25 -9.05 2.43
CA HIS A 358 -20.68 -10.45 2.47
C HIS A 358 -21.37 -10.86 1.16
N VAL A 359 -21.92 -9.90 0.43
CA VAL A 359 -22.53 -10.15 -0.88
C VAL A 359 -21.47 -10.60 -1.88
N TYR A 360 -20.32 -9.91 -1.93
CA TYR A 360 -19.29 -10.30 -2.86
C TYR A 360 -18.55 -11.57 -2.43
N LEU A 361 -18.34 -11.74 -1.14
CA LEU A 361 -17.75 -12.97 -0.59
C LEU A 361 -18.59 -14.21 -1.00
N ASN A 362 -19.91 -14.10 -0.95
CA ASN A 362 -20.82 -15.17 -1.39
C ASN A 362 -20.67 -15.43 -2.89
N ARG A 363 -20.69 -14.36 -3.72
CA ARG A 363 -20.50 -14.50 -5.19
C ARG A 363 -19.15 -15.12 -5.53
N LEU A 364 -18.08 -14.74 -4.84
CA LEU A 364 -16.76 -15.32 -5.05
C LEU A 364 -16.74 -16.80 -4.65
N ALA A 365 -17.35 -17.16 -3.52
CA ALA A 365 -17.48 -18.55 -3.09
C ALA A 365 -18.28 -19.39 -4.11
N GLU A 366 -19.38 -18.86 -4.62
CA GLU A 366 -20.18 -19.51 -5.66
C GLU A 366 -19.38 -19.74 -6.95
N LYS A 367 -18.59 -18.74 -7.39
CA LYS A 367 -17.73 -18.87 -8.57
C LYS A 367 -16.64 -19.93 -8.39
N LEU A 368 -15.97 -19.93 -7.25
CA LEU A 368 -14.94 -20.91 -6.93
C LEU A 368 -15.57 -22.32 -6.86
N ALA A 369 -16.70 -22.45 -6.17
CA ALA A 369 -17.41 -23.72 -6.02
C ALA A 369 -17.97 -24.29 -7.35
N ALA A 370 -18.33 -23.41 -8.29
CA ALA A 370 -18.84 -23.77 -9.61
C ALA A 370 -17.74 -24.15 -10.61
N SER A 371 -16.47 -23.87 -10.31
CA SER A 371 -15.36 -24.22 -11.19
C SER A 371 -15.27 -25.75 -11.38
N LYS A 372 -15.14 -26.18 -12.62
CA LYS A 372 -15.00 -27.60 -12.98
C LYS A 372 -13.53 -28.08 -12.90
N THR A 373 -12.59 -27.16 -12.95
CA THR A 373 -11.16 -27.44 -13.01
C THR A 373 -10.50 -27.31 -11.64
N LEU A 374 -10.99 -26.40 -10.79
CA LEU A 374 -10.38 -26.05 -9.51
C LEU A 374 -10.43 -27.24 -8.53
N LYS A 375 -9.26 -27.66 -8.07
CA LYS A 375 -9.07 -28.74 -7.10
C LYS A 375 -8.76 -28.20 -5.71
N SER A 376 -7.94 -27.14 -5.66
CA SER A 376 -7.48 -26.59 -4.39
C SER A 376 -7.47 -25.07 -4.40
N VAL A 377 -7.87 -24.50 -3.25
CA VAL A 377 -7.75 -23.07 -2.94
C VAL A 377 -6.80 -22.91 -1.76
N ILE A 378 -5.88 -21.95 -1.89
CA ILE A 378 -4.89 -21.64 -0.87
C ILE A 378 -5.20 -20.25 -0.32
N MET A 379 -5.38 -20.16 0.99
CA MET A 379 -5.61 -18.92 1.71
C MET A 379 -4.30 -18.44 2.33
N SER A 380 -3.66 -17.44 1.73
CA SER A 380 -2.35 -16.97 2.15
C SER A 380 -2.44 -15.71 3.01
N GLY A 381 -1.84 -15.76 4.19
CA GLY A 381 -1.81 -14.68 5.17
C GLY A 381 -2.87 -14.76 6.27
N GLY A 382 -3.95 -15.50 6.08
CA GLY A 382 -4.84 -15.95 7.15
C GLY A 382 -5.78 -14.91 7.73
N THR A 383 -6.37 -14.04 6.90
CA THR A 383 -7.38 -13.07 7.38
C THR A 383 -8.69 -13.75 7.76
N GLN A 384 -9.48 -13.12 8.63
CA GLN A 384 -10.81 -13.62 9.01
C GLN A 384 -11.74 -13.79 7.79
N LEU A 385 -11.67 -12.87 6.82
CA LEU A 385 -12.46 -12.96 5.60
C LEU A 385 -12.08 -14.17 4.74
N GLN A 386 -10.81 -14.56 4.73
CA GLN A 386 -10.37 -15.78 4.08
C GLN A 386 -10.90 -17.03 4.81
N MET A 387 -11.01 -16.99 6.14
CA MET A 387 -11.66 -18.07 6.92
C MET A 387 -13.13 -18.21 6.57
N GLU A 388 -13.85 -17.10 6.46
CA GLU A 388 -15.26 -17.08 6.05
C GLU A 388 -15.44 -17.58 4.61
N LEU A 389 -14.56 -17.17 3.69
CA LEU A 389 -14.57 -17.68 2.32
C LEU A 389 -14.32 -19.19 2.28
N ALA A 390 -13.38 -19.70 3.07
CA ALA A 390 -13.09 -21.13 3.18
C ALA A 390 -14.32 -21.93 3.63
N LYS A 391 -15.02 -21.46 4.67
CA LYS A 391 -16.28 -22.07 5.13
C LYS A 391 -17.31 -22.15 4.01
N LYS A 392 -17.55 -21.02 3.32
CA LYS A 392 -18.54 -20.97 2.24
C LYS A 392 -18.20 -21.84 1.04
N ILE A 393 -16.93 -21.93 0.64
CA ILE A 393 -16.50 -22.81 -0.44
C ILE A 393 -16.81 -24.27 -0.05
N LYS A 394 -16.49 -24.68 1.18
CA LYS A 394 -16.74 -26.06 1.65
C LYS A 394 -18.22 -26.39 1.75
N GLU A 395 -19.05 -25.43 2.16
CA GLU A 395 -20.52 -25.59 2.17
C GLU A 395 -21.07 -25.83 0.76
N LEU A 396 -20.58 -25.09 -0.24
CA LEU A 396 -21.06 -25.16 -1.61
C LEU A 396 -20.46 -26.32 -2.41
N ASN A 397 -19.19 -26.62 -2.19
CA ASN A 397 -18.46 -27.68 -2.88
C ASN A 397 -17.40 -28.33 -1.96
N PRO A 398 -17.77 -29.38 -1.21
CA PRO A 398 -16.85 -30.04 -0.28
C PRO A 398 -15.67 -30.76 -0.97
N LYS A 399 -15.71 -30.93 -2.29
CA LYS A 399 -14.62 -31.57 -3.05
C LYS A 399 -13.40 -30.66 -3.24
N ILE A 400 -13.59 -29.34 -3.21
CA ILE A 400 -12.48 -28.40 -3.30
C ILE A 400 -11.70 -28.46 -2.00
N LYS A 401 -10.40 -28.73 -2.10
CA LYS A 401 -9.49 -28.72 -0.96
C LYS A 401 -9.08 -27.30 -0.62
N ILE A 402 -8.97 -27.00 0.67
CA ILE A 402 -8.59 -25.69 1.17
C ILE A 402 -7.33 -25.83 2.00
N PHE A 403 -6.33 -25.04 1.67
CA PHE A 403 -5.06 -24.99 2.39
C PHE A 403 -4.83 -23.59 2.97
N PHE A 404 -4.30 -23.55 4.18
CA PHE A 404 -3.82 -22.33 4.80
C PHE A 404 -2.32 -22.17 4.55
N ALA A 405 -1.91 -21.08 3.89
CA ALA A 405 -0.49 -20.76 3.72
C ALA A 405 -0.04 -19.78 4.80
N TRP A 406 0.82 -20.26 5.69
CA TRP A 406 1.30 -19.50 6.84
C TRP A 406 2.74 -19.02 6.65
N HIS A 407 2.93 -17.71 6.81
CA HIS A 407 4.22 -17.02 6.64
C HIS A 407 4.86 -16.63 7.97
N GLY A 408 4.42 -17.17 9.07
CA GLY A 408 4.94 -16.91 10.40
C GLY A 408 5.87 -18.00 10.93
N SER A 409 6.41 -17.75 12.10
CA SER A 409 7.19 -18.72 12.89
C SER A 409 6.48 -18.97 14.21
N PRO A 410 6.52 -20.18 14.78
CA PRO A 410 5.95 -20.45 16.12
C PRO A 410 6.48 -19.53 17.21
N ALA A 411 7.72 -19.07 17.12
CA ALA A 411 8.27 -18.09 18.07
C ALA A 411 7.51 -16.75 18.08
N GLN A 412 6.83 -16.39 16.99
CA GLN A 412 6.00 -15.19 16.92
C GLN A 412 4.64 -15.35 17.63
N TRP A 413 4.28 -16.55 18.10
CA TRP A 413 3.05 -16.77 18.86
C TRP A 413 3.06 -16.12 20.25
N VAL A 414 4.20 -15.61 20.68
CA VAL A 414 4.28 -14.66 21.81
C VAL A 414 3.39 -13.45 21.57
N ASP A 415 3.20 -13.05 20.32
CA ASP A 415 2.18 -12.09 19.89
C ASP A 415 0.83 -12.82 19.81
N SER A 416 -0.12 -12.42 20.65
CA SER A 416 -1.44 -13.03 20.74
C SER A 416 -2.22 -12.97 19.43
N SER A 417 -1.97 -11.97 18.59
CA SER A 417 -2.63 -11.84 17.27
C SER A 417 -2.15 -12.93 16.30
N GLN A 418 -0.86 -13.24 16.31
CA GLN A 418 -0.28 -14.30 15.49
C GLN A 418 -0.75 -15.68 15.92
N TYR A 419 -0.79 -15.90 17.25
CA TYR A 419 -1.33 -17.12 17.81
C TYR A 419 -2.81 -17.32 17.46
N SER A 420 -3.65 -16.31 17.71
CA SER A 420 -5.10 -16.39 17.42
C SER A 420 -5.39 -16.64 15.95
N THR A 421 -4.57 -16.09 15.04
CA THR A 421 -4.71 -16.35 13.61
C THR A 421 -4.45 -17.83 13.30
N PHE A 422 -3.36 -18.40 13.81
CA PHE A 422 -3.06 -19.81 13.58
C PHE A 422 -4.10 -20.72 14.24
N ASP A 423 -4.49 -20.43 15.47
CA ASP A 423 -5.51 -21.17 16.22
C ASP A 423 -6.86 -21.21 15.49
N GLY A 424 -7.31 -20.06 14.96
CA GLY A 424 -8.52 -20.00 14.15
C GLY A 424 -8.47 -20.90 12.90
N TRP A 425 -7.32 -20.97 12.23
CA TRP A 425 -7.14 -21.88 11.09
C TRP A 425 -7.02 -23.35 11.53
N TYR A 426 -6.43 -23.59 12.70
CA TYR A 426 -6.38 -24.93 13.27
C TYR A 426 -7.77 -25.45 13.65
N GLU A 427 -8.65 -24.61 14.20
CA GLU A 427 -10.03 -24.99 14.44
C GLU A 427 -10.77 -25.34 13.13
N LEU A 428 -10.56 -24.59 12.06
CA LEU A 428 -11.11 -24.93 10.74
C LEU A 428 -10.57 -26.27 10.21
N TYR A 429 -9.32 -26.60 10.52
CA TYR A 429 -8.75 -27.90 10.19
C TYR A 429 -9.44 -29.03 10.98
N ARG A 430 -9.68 -28.85 12.28
CA ARG A 430 -10.44 -29.80 13.10
C ARG A 430 -11.87 -30.00 12.61
N GLU A 431 -12.51 -28.93 12.14
CA GLU A 431 -13.84 -28.94 11.53
C GLU A 431 -13.86 -29.53 10.11
N ARG A 432 -12.71 -29.96 9.57
CA ARG A 432 -12.54 -30.48 8.20
C ARG A 432 -12.91 -29.47 7.09
N ILE A 433 -12.87 -28.19 7.40
CA ILE A 433 -13.02 -27.10 6.44
C ILE A 433 -11.70 -26.87 5.71
N VAL A 434 -10.60 -26.89 6.44
CA VAL A 434 -9.24 -26.82 5.90
C VAL A 434 -8.65 -28.21 5.80
N ASP A 435 -8.02 -28.53 4.68
CA ASP A 435 -7.45 -29.85 4.38
C ASP A 435 -5.96 -29.95 4.73
N GLY A 436 -5.29 -28.81 5.01
CA GLY A 436 -3.89 -28.80 5.42
C GLY A 436 -3.27 -27.41 5.48
N VAL A 437 -2.00 -27.38 5.87
CA VAL A 437 -1.20 -26.17 6.06
C VAL A 437 -0.01 -26.18 5.10
N ILE A 438 0.27 -25.04 4.45
CA ILE A 438 1.50 -24.79 3.71
C ILE A 438 2.32 -23.81 4.54
N SER A 439 3.42 -24.24 5.10
CA SER A 439 4.28 -23.41 5.94
C SER A 439 5.48 -22.89 5.14
N PHE A 440 5.71 -21.58 5.21
CA PHE A 440 6.96 -20.99 4.73
C PHE A 440 8.10 -21.07 5.76
N LYS A 441 7.86 -21.72 6.91
CA LYS A 441 8.88 -22.07 7.88
C LYS A 441 9.43 -23.45 7.56
N PRO A 442 10.73 -23.58 7.22
CA PRO A 442 11.34 -24.87 6.93
C PRO A 442 11.15 -25.87 8.08
N GLU A 443 10.90 -27.12 7.75
CA GLU A 443 10.79 -28.27 8.68
C GLU A 443 9.61 -28.20 9.66
N LEU A 444 8.76 -27.17 9.57
CA LEU A 444 7.59 -27.10 10.45
C LEU A 444 6.54 -28.15 10.09
N ASP A 445 6.50 -28.61 8.84
CA ASP A 445 5.63 -29.69 8.39
C ASP A 445 5.89 -31.00 9.13
N GLU A 446 7.12 -31.33 9.46
CA GLU A 446 7.45 -32.52 10.24
C GLU A 446 6.77 -32.48 11.61
N ILE A 447 6.81 -31.34 12.29
CA ILE A 447 6.17 -31.14 13.59
C ILE A 447 4.64 -31.14 13.46
N LEU A 448 4.09 -30.39 12.49
CA LEU A 448 2.65 -30.34 12.28
C LEU A 448 2.08 -31.72 11.91
N ASN A 449 2.79 -32.47 11.06
CA ASN A 449 2.39 -33.85 10.72
C ASN A 449 2.45 -34.79 11.95
N ALA A 450 3.39 -34.60 12.88
CA ALA A 450 3.43 -35.35 14.13
C ALA A 450 2.22 -35.04 15.04
N TYR A 451 1.64 -33.83 14.94
CA TYR A 451 0.35 -33.49 15.57
C TYR A 451 -0.87 -33.95 14.77
N GLY A 452 -0.70 -34.68 13.67
CA GLY A 452 -1.79 -35.12 12.80
C GLY A 452 -2.33 -34.04 11.89
N ILE A 453 -1.63 -32.91 11.75
CA ILE A 453 -2.00 -31.82 10.84
C ILE A 453 -1.28 -32.03 9.51
N ARG A 454 -2.01 -32.30 8.43
CA ARG A 454 -1.40 -32.40 7.11
C ARG A 454 -0.70 -31.09 6.75
N ALA A 455 0.61 -31.15 6.53
CA ALA A 455 1.39 -29.95 6.28
C ALA A 455 2.49 -30.16 5.24
N PHE A 456 2.85 -29.08 4.57
CA PHE A 456 3.97 -28.98 3.64
C PHE A 456 4.85 -27.79 4.04
N SER A 457 6.17 -27.95 4.04
CA SER A 457 7.09 -26.84 4.18
C SER A 457 7.64 -26.42 2.82
N VAL A 458 7.60 -25.13 2.58
CA VAL A 458 8.15 -24.49 1.38
C VAL A 458 9.01 -23.28 1.77
N SER A 459 9.72 -22.71 0.82
CA SER A 459 10.50 -21.49 1.00
C SER A 459 10.27 -20.53 -0.15
N ASN A 460 10.68 -19.27 0.03
CA ASN A 460 10.70 -18.29 -1.07
C ASN A 460 11.77 -18.61 -2.08
N TYR A 461 11.57 -18.24 -3.33
CA TYR A 461 12.61 -18.33 -4.35
C TYR A 461 13.70 -17.28 -4.13
N ALA A 462 14.93 -17.65 -4.41
CA ALA A 462 15.94 -16.67 -4.72
C ALA A 462 15.63 -16.12 -6.12
N VAL A 463 15.07 -14.92 -6.19
CA VAL A 463 14.62 -14.33 -7.46
C VAL A 463 15.83 -14.08 -8.34
N SER A 464 16.01 -14.90 -9.38
CA SER A 464 17.02 -14.63 -10.40
C SER A 464 16.58 -13.42 -11.21
N GLY A 465 17.23 -12.28 -10.97
CA GLY A 465 17.03 -11.08 -11.78
C GLY A 465 17.55 -11.30 -13.19
N THR A 466 16.75 -11.88 -14.05
CA THR A 466 17.07 -12.03 -15.49
C THR A 466 17.24 -10.68 -16.20
N SER A 467 16.86 -9.57 -15.56
CA SER A 467 17.11 -8.19 -16.04
C SER A 467 18.32 -7.50 -15.38
N PHE A 468 18.94 -8.09 -14.35
CA PHE A 468 20.10 -7.50 -13.65
C PHE A 468 21.44 -8.17 -14.03
N SER A 469 21.56 -8.72 -15.24
CA SER A 469 22.79 -9.37 -15.73
C SER A 469 24.02 -8.44 -15.87
N LYS A 470 23.87 -7.14 -15.67
CA LYS A 470 25.00 -6.25 -15.42
C LYS A 470 25.23 -6.18 -13.91
N LYS A 471 26.20 -6.98 -13.43
CA LYS A 471 26.78 -6.83 -12.09
C LYS A 471 27.17 -5.35 -11.93
N LEU A 472 26.35 -4.58 -11.22
CA LEU A 472 26.73 -3.24 -10.81
C LEU A 472 27.94 -3.44 -9.90
N ALA A 473 29.07 -2.90 -10.30
CA ALA A 473 30.28 -2.96 -9.47
C ALA A 473 29.94 -2.28 -8.13
N VAL A 474 30.29 -2.92 -7.03
CA VAL A 474 30.23 -2.26 -5.72
C VAL A 474 31.09 -1.01 -5.85
N PRO A 475 30.58 0.18 -5.55
CA PRO A 475 31.37 1.41 -5.65
C PRO A 475 32.64 1.23 -4.82
N ASP A 476 33.78 1.57 -5.41
CA ASP A 476 35.06 1.58 -4.70
C ASP A 476 35.10 2.79 -3.75
N SER A 477 34.33 2.66 -2.65
CA SER A 477 34.19 3.75 -1.64
C SER A 477 35.30 3.69 -0.58
N GLY A 478 36.22 2.72 -0.66
CA GLY A 478 37.22 2.46 0.36
C GLY A 478 36.65 1.89 1.68
N ASN A 479 35.34 1.92 1.88
CA ASN A 479 34.66 1.41 3.06
C ASN A 479 33.92 0.08 2.77
N PHE A 480 33.95 -0.82 3.74
CA PHE A 480 33.16 -2.07 3.70
C PHE A 480 31.68 -1.75 3.99
N ARG A 481 30.84 -1.80 2.96
CA ARG A 481 29.42 -1.42 3.02
C ARG A 481 28.56 -2.57 3.53
N VAL A 482 27.95 -2.36 4.70
CA VAL A 482 27.07 -3.36 5.35
C VAL A 482 25.64 -2.84 5.34
N GLY A 483 24.73 -3.62 4.78
CA GLY A 483 23.29 -3.35 4.83
C GLY A 483 22.66 -3.93 6.11
N LEU A 484 21.82 -3.16 6.79
CA LEU A 484 20.95 -3.64 7.86
C LEU A 484 19.54 -3.10 7.63
N PHE A 485 18.62 -3.97 7.26
CA PHE A 485 17.27 -3.59 6.91
C PHE A 485 16.24 -4.35 7.74
N ALA A 486 15.35 -3.63 8.37
CA ALA A 486 14.21 -4.18 9.09
C ALA A 486 13.02 -3.25 8.96
N ALA A 487 11.81 -3.82 8.97
CA ALA A 487 10.59 -3.01 8.89
C ALA A 487 10.39 -2.15 10.16
N MET A 488 10.87 -2.64 11.31
CA MET A 488 10.76 -1.97 12.60
C MET A 488 11.78 -2.50 13.61
N PHE A 489 11.95 -1.80 14.71
CA PHE A 489 12.72 -2.27 15.88
C PHE A 489 11.93 -3.32 16.66
N SER A 490 11.77 -4.50 16.10
CA SER A 490 11.11 -5.62 16.79
C SER A 490 12.12 -6.61 17.34
N TRP A 491 11.78 -7.25 18.48
CA TRP A 491 12.66 -8.21 19.15
C TRP A 491 13.11 -9.35 18.23
N TYR A 492 12.21 -9.85 17.37
CA TYR A 492 12.53 -10.96 16.47
C TYR A 492 13.47 -10.56 15.32
N LYS A 493 13.55 -9.28 14.97
CA LYS A 493 14.52 -8.77 13.99
C LYS A 493 15.89 -8.48 14.57
N ASN A 494 16.02 -8.52 15.90
CA ASN A 494 17.29 -8.44 16.64
C ASN A 494 18.18 -7.24 16.23
N PRO A 495 17.66 -6.00 16.15
CA PRO A 495 18.41 -4.89 15.56
C PRO A 495 19.60 -4.43 16.38
N PHE A 496 19.52 -4.43 17.72
CA PHE A 496 20.56 -3.86 18.59
C PHE A 496 21.88 -4.64 18.58
N PRO A 497 21.91 -5.98 18.73
CA PRO A 497 23.15 -6.73 18.61
C PRO A 497 23.83 -6.54 17.26
N GLN A 498 23.05 -6.47 16.17
CA GLN A 498 23.56 -6.23 14.83
C GLN A 498 24.13 -4.81 14.68
N LEU A 499 23.45 -3.78 15.18
CA LEU A 499 23.93 -2.39 15.17
C LEU A 499 25.24 -2.26 15.94
N LEU A 500 25.36 -2.85 17.15
CA LEU A 500 26.57 -2.85 17.96
C LEU A 500 27.73 -3.57 17.23
N ALA A 501 27.46 -4.70 16.61
CA ALA A 501 28.43 -5.45 15.81
C ALA A 501 28.97 -4.61 14.66
N ILE A 502 28.08 -4.02 13.85
CA ILE A 502 28.47 -3.19 12.69
C ILE A 502 29.17 -1.91 13.15
N GLY A 503 28.64 -1.23 14.18
CA GLY A 503 29.24 0.01 14.72
C GLY A 503 30.66 -0.18 15.28
N SER A 504 31.03 -1.41 15.67
CA SER A 504 32.37 -1.74 16.13
C SER A 504 33.34 -2.16 15.00
N LEU A 505 32.86 -2.30 13.77
CA LEU A 505 33.64 -2.78 12.62
C LEU A 505 34.40 -1.62 11.96
N LYS A 506 35.74 -1.61 12.06
CA LYS A 506 36.57 -0.54 11.49
C LYS A 506 36.50 -0.49 9.96
N GLY A 507 36.44 0.75 9.41
CA GLY A 507 36.38 0.97 7.97
C GLY A 507 35.06 0.48 7.34
N CYS A 508 33.98 0.55 8.09
CA CYS A 508 32.63 0.14 7.68
C CYS A 508 31.75 1.36 7.34
N GLU A 509 30.84 1.16 6.40
CA GLU A 509 29.71 2.04 6.14
C GLU A 509 28.42 1.25 6.38
N LEU A 510 27.58 1.70 7.31
CA LEU A 510 26.25 1.16 7.54
C LEU A 510 25.25 1.82 6.60
N VAL A 511 24.55 1.00 5.82
CA VAL A 511 23.40 1.41 4.99
C VAL A 511 22.13 0.80 5.59
N THR A 512 21.18 1.64 6.01
CA THR A 512 19.99 1.16 6.75
C THR A 512 18.74 2.00 6.48
N ASN A 513 17.58 1.36 6.58
CA ASN A 513 16.28 2.03 6.63
C ASN A 513 15.79 2.27 8.06
N LEU A 514 16.55 1.84 9.07
CA LEU A 514 16.20 2.08 10.47
C LEU A 514 16.44 3.54 10.83
N HIS A 515 15.45 4.15 11.43
CA HIS A 515 15.60 5.49 12.00
C HIS A 515 16.28 5.39 13.36
N LEU A 516 17.55 5.84 13.43
CA LEU A 516 18.30 5.86 14.68
C LEU A 516 18.04 7.17 15.43
N GLU A 517 17.40 7.07 16.60
CA GLU A 517 17.18 8.22 17.49
C GLU A 517 18.51 8.84 17.96
N ASN A 518 18.44 10.08 18.42
CA ASN A 518 19.64 10.84 18.84
C ASN A 518 20.42 10.14 19.96
N ASN A 519 19.72 9.44 20.85
CA ASN A 519 20.32 8.66 21.94
C ASN A 519 21.05 7.38 21.47
N MET A 520 20.84 6.96 20.23
CA MET A 520 21.48 5.79 19.63
C MET A 520 22.67 6.14 18.73
N LYS A 521 22.92 7.41 18.44
CA LYS A 521 24.00 7.87 17.53
C LYS A 521 25.40 7.45 17.99
N TRP A 522 25.59 7.21 19.26
CA TRP A 522 26.86 6.72 19.79
C TRP A 522 27.25 5.35 19.22
N ILE A 523 26.26 4.50 18.89
CA ILE A 523 26.48 3.15 18.33
C ILE A 523 27.20 3.24 16.97
N THR A 524 26.88 4.26 16.19
CA THR A 524 27.41 4.45 14.83
C THR A 524 28.44 5.56 14.73
N SER A 525 28.91 6.10 15.86
CA SER A 525 29.82 7.25 15.91
C SER A 525 31.18 7.03 15.22
N ASN A 526 31.62 5.77 15.14
CA ASN A 526 32.93 5.38 14.59
C ASN A 526 32.89 4.88 13.14
N ILE A 527 31.70 4.88 12.51
CA ILE A 527 31.50 4.40 11.15
C ILE A 527 30.72 5.43 10.32
N LYS A 528 30.80 5.30 9.01
CA LYS A 528 29.96 6.09 8.12
C LYS A 528 28.53 5.53 8.14
N LEU A 529 27.52 6.40 8.33
CA LEU A 529 26.11 6.05 8.30
C LEU A 529 25.44 6.62 7.04
N THR A 530 24.77 5.78 6.29
CA THR A 530 23.87 6.14 5.19
C THR A 530 22.48 5.68 5.53
N ALA A 531 21.67 6.59 6.07
CA ALA A 531 20.25 6.32 6.35
C ALA A 531 19.43 6.54 5.07
N LEU A 532 18.52 5.62 4.79
CA LEU A 532 17.58 5.76 3.69
C LEU A 532 16.40 6.63 4.15
N SER A 533 16.11 7.68 3.39
CA SER A 533 15.02 8.62 3.68
C SER A 533 13.65 8.13 3.18
N GLU A 534 13.61 7.12 2.33
CA GLU A 534 12.41 6.65 1.66
C GLU A 534 12.27 5.12 1.73
N ASN A 535 11.03 4.65 1.69
CA ASN A 535 10.74 3.25 1.42
C ASN A 535 11.00 2.96 -0.05
N LEU A 536 12.05 2.19 -0.32
CA LEU A 536 12.40 1.79 -1.67
C LEU A 536 11.38 0.81 -2.23
N ASN A 537 11.00 0.97 -3.49
CA ASN A 537 10.30 -0.10 -4.19
C ASN A 537 11.23 -1.31 -4.39
N ASN A 538 10.65 -2.47 -4.69
CA ASN A 538 11.41 -3.72 -4.79
C ASN A 538 12.60 -3.61 -5.77
N LYS A 539 12.42 -2.98 -6.94
CA LYS A 539 13.49 -2.81 -7.94
C LYS A 539 14.66 -1.99 -7.39
N ARG A 540 14.38 -0.82 -6.81
CA ARG A 540 15.42 0.04 -6.21
C ARG A 540 16.10 -0.64 -5.02
N PHE A 541 15.34 -1.43 -4.26
CA PHE A 541 15.89 -2.20 -3.15
C PHE A 541 16.88 -3.27 -3.63
N ILE A 542 16.53 -4.03 -4.66
CA ILE A 542 17.43 -5.01 -5.30
C ILE A 542 18.68 -4.32 -5.86
N GLU A 543 18.53 -3.17 -6.52
CA GLU A 543 19.68 -2.37 -6.99
C GLU A 543 20.57 -1.90 -5.83
N LEU A 544 19.98 -1.50 -4.70
CA LEU A 544 20.73 -1.16 -3.49
C LEU A 544 21.51 -2.36 -2.96
N LEU A 545 20.86 -3.53 -2.85
CA LEU A 545 21.51 -4.76 -2.39
C LEU A 545 22.75 -5.10 -3.25
N SER A 546 22.68 -4.93 -4.56
CA SER A 546 23.80 -5.20 -5.47
C SER A 546 25.03 -4.29 -5.25
N ARG A 547 24.84 -3.16 -4.55
CA ARG A 547 25.89 -2.17 -4.24
C ARG A 547 26.48 -2.33 -2.84
N LEU A 548 26.06 -3.35 -2.10
CA LEU A 548 26.58 -3.66 -0.76
C LEU A 548 27.64 -4.77 -0.84
N HIS A 549 28.54 -4.77 0.13
CA HIS A 549 29.48 -5.88 0.30
C HIS A 549 28.84 -7.05 1.04
N VAL A 550 28.00 -6.76 2.03
CA VAL A 550 27.29 -7.76 2.83
C VAL A 550 26.00 -7.18 3.40
N VAL A 551 25.00 -8.03 3.56
CA VAL A 551 23.81 -7.71 4.38
C VAL A 551 23.93 -8.44 5.72
N CYS A 552 23.66 -7.75 6.82
CA CYS A 552 23.54 -8.32 8.15
C CYS A 552 22.06 -8.52 8.47
N TYR A 553 21.63 -9.76 8.64
CA TYR A 553 20.24 -10.12 8.93
C TYR A 553 20.15 -11.26 9.94
N VAL A 554 20.86 -11.08 11.06
CA VAL A 554 20.96 -12.07 12.14
C VAL A 554 19.77 -11.92 13.08
N THR A 555 18.66 -12.52 12.70
CA THR A 555 17.37 -12.43 13.39
C THR A 555 17.17 -13.56 14.40
N ASN A 556 16.39 -13.31 15.46
CA ASN A 556 16.05 -14.32 16.47
C ASN A 556 15.10 -15.38 15.90
N THR A 557 14.21 -14.99 15.01
CA THR A 557 13.30 -15.91 14.32
C THR A 557 12.89 -15.39 12.95
N GLU A 558 12.73 -16.32 12.02
CA GLU A 558 12.27 -16.11 10.64
C GLU A 558 11.53 -17.34 10.13
N CYS A 559 10.74 -17.15 9.07
CA CYS A 559 10.23 -18.24 8.26
C CYS A 559 11.12 -18.47 7.03
N SER A 560 10.99 -17.65 6.00
CA SER A 560 11.83 -17.70 4.80
C SER A 560 12.22 -16.27 4.42
N PRO A 561 13.36 -15.77 4.92
CA PRO A 561 13.73 -14.36 4.82
C PRO A 561 14.04 -13.96 3.39
N MET A 562 13.12 -13.21 2.78
CA MET A 562 13.24 -12.75 1.40
C MET A 562 14.50 -11.92 1.18
N ILE A 563 14.84 -11.04 2.12
CA ILE A 563 16.03 -10.19 1.99
C ILE A 563 17.33 -10.97 1.78
N ALA A 564 17.47 -12.12 2.42
CA ALA A 564 18.67 -12.96 2.24
C ALA A 564 18.69 -13.61 0.85
N LEU A 565 17.52 -14.03 0.35
CA LEU A 565 17.37 -14.62 -0.98
C LEU A 565 17.52 -13.56 -2.08
N GLU A 566 16.97 -12.36 -1.88
CA GLU A 566 17.13 -11.20 -2.76
C GLU A 566 18.61 -10.77 -2.83
N SER A 567 19.30 -10.72 -1.68
CA SER A 567 20.74 -10.45 -1.64
C SER A 567 21.54 -11.49 -2.41
N ALA A 568 21.26 -12.78 -2.18
CA ALA A 568 21.91 -13.87 -2.88
C ALA A 568 21.70 -13.77 -4.39
N SER A 569 20.49 -13.41 -4.85
CA SER A 569 20.16 -13.31 -6.28
C SER A 569 20.98 -12.26 -7.03
N VAL A 570 21.48 -11.23 -6.34
CA VAL A 570 22.37 -10.20 -6.91
C VAL A 570 23.85 -10.42 -6.55
N GLY A 571 24.17 -11.56 -5.94
CA GLY A 571 25.54 -11.95 -5.58
C GLY A 571 26.08 -11.19 -4.36
N THR A 572 25.21 -10.67 -3.49
CA THR A 572 25.60 -10.02 -2.24
C THR A 572 25.41 -11.00 -1.08
N PRO A 573 26.49 -11.33 -0.34
CA PRO A 573 26.41 -12.19 0.84
C PRO A 573 25.44 -11.62 1.88
N CYS A 574 24.65 -12.50 2.53
CA CYS A 574 23.80 -12.13 3.65
C CYS A 574 24.13 -13.00 4.85
N VAL A 575 24.66 -12.38 5.92
CA VAL A 575 24.86 -13.07 7.20
C VAL A 575 23.52 -13.18 7.90
N VAL A 576 23.10 -14.40 8.22
CA VAL A 576 21.79 -14.72 8.81
C VAL A 576 21.92 -15.46 10.13
N GLY A 577 20.88 -15.43 10.95
CA GLY A 577 20.71 -16.37 12.05
C GLY A 577 20.28 -17.76 11.54
N PRO A 578 20.28 -18.79 12.39
CA PRO A 578 19.94 -20.17 12.00
C PRO A 578 18.44 -20.36 11.70
N ALA A 579 17.59 -19.44 12.12
CA ALA A 579 16.13 -19.62 12.15
C ALA A 579 15.48 -19.85 10.78
N GLY A 580 16.05 -19.30 9.70
CA GLY A 580 15.50 -19.42 8.35
C GLY A 580 15.99 -20.62 7.55
N ASN A 581 16.99 -21.35 8.04
CA ASN A 581 17.60 -22.54 7.40
C ASN A 581 17.98 -22.37 5.91
N ILE A 582 18.23 -21.13 5.45
CA ILE A 582 18.44 -20.83 4.02
C ILE A 582 19.63 -21.59 3.45
N TYR A 583 20.74 -21.59 4.17
CA TYR A 583 21.99 -22.23 3.72
C TYR A 583 22.11 -23.68 4.15
N LYS A 584 21.07 -24.29 4.76
CA LYS A 584 21.08 -25.68 5.18
C LYS A 584 21.38 -26.62 3.99
N GLY A 585 22.38 -27.49 4.17
CA GLY A 585 22.86 -28.38 3.12
C GLY A 585 23.84 -27.73 2.14
N PHE A 586 24.38 -26.55 2.49
CA PHE A 586 25.50 -25.87 1.83
C PHE A 586 26.59 -25.54 2.86
N PRO A 587 27.33 -26.53 3.34
CA PRO A 587 28.18 -26.42 4.53
C PRO A 587 29.23 -25.31 4.45
N GLU A 588 29.78 -25.04 3.29
CA GLU A 588 30.76 -23.96 3.08
C GLU A 588 30.09 -22.59 3.28
N LEU A 589 28.86 -22.38 2.77
CA LEU A 589 28.10 -21.14 2.98
C LEU A 589 27.61 -21.03 4.44
N GLU A 590 27.20 -22.13 5.05
CA GLU A 590 26.85 -22.13 6.48
C GLU A 590 28.02 -21.64 7.35
N LEU A 591 29.25 -22.08 7.04
CA LEU A 591 30.46 -21.65 7.73
C LEU A 591 30.66 -20.12 7.65
N TYR A 592 30.41 -19.51 6.51
CA TYR A 592 30.63 -18.08 6.30
C TYR A 592 29.41 -17.23 6.69
N LEU A 593 28.20 -17.69 6.44
CA LEU A 593 27.01 -16.83 6.43
C LEU A 593 26.00 -17.10 7.56
N VAL A 594 26.17 -18.18 8.36
CA VAL A 594 25.25 -18.47 9.46
C VAL A 594 25.91 -18.15 10.80
N GLU A 595 25.35 -17.17 11.52
CA GLU A 595 25.74 -16.86 12.90
C GLU A 595 24.77 -17.51 13.89
N LYS A 596 25.28 -18.40 14.73
CA LYS A 596 24.48 -19.18 15.67
C LYS A 596 24.25 -18.45 16.99
N GLU A 597 25.15 -17.57 17.39
CA GLU A 597 25.06 -16.75 18.59
C GLU A 597 24.39 -15.41 18.23
N VAL A 598 23.09 -15.45 17.98
CA VAL A 598 22.34 -14.34 17.38
C VAL A 598 22.26 -13.07 18.25
N ASP A 599 22.37 -13.21 19.56
CA ASP A 599 22.37 -12.11 20.54
C ASP A 599 23.77 -11.61 20.94
N ASN A 600 24.83 -12.23 20.38
CA ASN A 600 26.22 -11.89 20.67
C ASN A 600 26.81 -10.91 19.63
N PRO A 601 26.93 -9.59 19.91
CA PRO A 601 27.48 -8.64 18.97
C PRO A 601 28.91 -8.97 18.52
N THR A 602 29.72 -9.58 19.39
CA THR A 602 31.09 -9.98 19.06
C THR A 602 31.10 -11.11 18.04
N ALA A 603 30.25 -12.12 18.19
CA ALA A 603 30.11 -13.21 17.23
C ALA A 603 29.64 -12.68 15.87
N ILE A 604 28.61 -11.83 15.85
CA ILE A 604 28.11 -11.19 14.63
C ILE A 604 29.21 -10.37 13.94
N ARG A 605 29.96 -9.55 14.68
CA ARG A 605 31.08 -8.78 14.14
C ARG A 605 32.15 -9.69 13.52
N ASN A 606 32.53 -10.76 14.23
CA ASN A 606 33.54 -11.70 13.75
C ASN A 606 33.07 -12.43 12.48
N ARG A 607 31.77 -12.73 12.38
CA ARG A 607 31.16 -13.30 11.17
C ARG A 607 31.22 -12.34 9.99
N LEU A 608 30.88 -11.07 10.20
CA LEU A 608 31.00 -10.04 9.17
C LEU A 608 32.46 -9.83 8.73
N GLN A 609 33.42 -9.89 9.67
CA GLN A 609 34.84 -9.82 9.36
C GLN A 609 35.29 -11.04 8.54
N LEU A 610 34.83 -12.24 8.90
CA LEU A 610 35.13 -13.47 8.16
C LEU A 610 34.65 -13.39 6.70
N VAL A 611 33.46 -12.86 6.48
CA VAL A 611 32.94 -12.61 5.12
C VAL A 611 33.79 -11.58 4.38
N ARG A 612 34.21 -10.51 5.05
CA ARG A 612 35.08 -9.48 4.47
C ARG A 612 36.43 -10.07 4.01
N ASP A 613 37.06 -10.88 4.85
CA ASP A 613 38.37 -11.46 4.61
C ASP A 613 38.34 -12.53 3.49
N ASN A 614 37.18 -13.20 3.30
CA ASN A 614 36.98 -14.25 2.30
C ASN A 614 35.97 -13.87 1.20
N TYR A 615 35.82 -12.56 0.94
CA TYR A 615 34.74 -12.03 0.11
C TYR A 615 34.63 -12.65 -1.28
N ALA A 616 35.77 -12.87 -1.97
CA ALA A 616 35.80 -13.41 -3.31
C ALA A 616 35.31 -14.87 -3.34
N GLU A 617 35.75 -15.69 -2.38
CA GLU A 617 35.33 -17.09 -2.23
C GLU A 617 33.83 -17.19 -1.93
N VAL A 618 33.35 -16.43 -0.97
CA VAL A 618 31.93 -16.39 -0.59
C VAL A 618 31.05 -16.05 -1.80
N LYS A 619 31.48 -15.11 -2.64
CA LYS A 619 30.72 -14.77 -3.87
C LYS A 619 30.64 -15.91 -4.88
N VAL A 620 31.70 -16.69 -5.04
CA VAL A 620 31.70 -17.88 -5.94
C VAL A 620 30.69 -18.91 -5.42
N LEU A 621 30.75 -19.22 -4.13
CA LEU A 621 29.83 -20.16 -3.49
C LEU A 621 28.38 -19.71 -3.59
N LEU A 622 28.14 -18.41 -3.41
CA LEU A 622 26.79 -17.83 -3.45
C LEU A 622 26.16 -17.91 -4.86
N ASN A 623 26.95 -17.77 -5.92
CA ASN A 623 26.44 -17.93 -7.30
C ASN A 623 25.98 -19.36 -7.58
N ALA A 624 26.74 -20.38 -7.11
CA ALA A 624 26.34 -21.77 -7.23
C ALA A 624 25.09 -22.09 -6.40
N PHE A 625 25.02 -21.54 -5.19
CA PHE A 625 23.89 -21.69 -4.27
C PHE A 625 22.55 -21.31 -4.91
N VAL A 626 22.44 -20.14 -5.53
CA VAL A 626 21.15 -19.63 -6.07
C VAL A 626 20.54 -20.61 -7.07
N LEU A 627 21.35 -21.18 -7.96
CA LEU A 627 20.88 -22.12 -8.96
C LEU A 627 20.38 -23.43 -8.33
N GLU A 628 21.19 -23.98 -7.45
CA GLU A 628 20.86 -25.25 -6.79
C GLU A 628 19.68 -25.11 -5.82
N TYR A 629 19.62 -24.02 -5.05
CA TYR A 629 18.54 -23.73 -4.13
C TYR A 629 17.19 -23.65 -4.86
N ASN A 630 17.10 -22.88 -5.95
CA ASN A 630 15.88 -22.77 -6.74
C ASN A 630 15.48 -24.12 -7.37
N SER A 631 16.45 -24.91 -7.85
CA SER A 631 16.16 -26.24 -8.41
C SER A 631 15.59 -27.20 -7.36
N ARG A 632 16.15 -27.20 -6.14
CA ARG A 632 15.62 -27.98 -5.01
C ARG A 632 14.19 -27.54 -4.65
N LEU A 633 13.93 -26.24 -4.68
CA LEU A 633 12.60 -25.69 -4.36
C LEU A 633 11.55 -26.05 -5.42
N GLU A 634 11.92 -26.05 -6.72
CA GLU A 634 11.01 -26.52 -7.78
C GLU A 634 10.59 -27.98 -7.56
N LEU A 635 11.50 -28.86 -7.16
CA LEU A 635 11.16 -30.25 -6.84
C LEU A 635 10.18 -30.37 -5.66
N ILE A 636 10.37 -29.54 -4.62
CA ILE A 636 9.45 -29.47 -3.47
C ILE A 636 8.07 -28.99 -3.95
N LYS A 637 8.05 -27.93 -4.76
CA LYS A 637 6.82 -27.38 -5.33
C LYS A 637 6.07 -28.41 -6.18
N GLU A 638 6.76 -29.11 -7.07
CA GLU A 638 6.15 -30.15 -7.91
C GLU A 638 5.49 -31.26 -7.08
N LYS A 639 6.16 -31.73 -6.02
CA LYS A 639 5.60 -32.72 -5.10
C LYS A 639 4.34 -32.20 -4.42
N MET A 640 4.39 -30.97 -3.89
CA MET A 640 3.23 -30.34 -3.25
C MET A 640 2.09 -30.18 -4.25
N TYR A 641 2.35 -29.69 -5.47
CA TYR A 641 1.30 -29.52 -6.49
C TYR A 641 0.62 -30.81 -6.90
N LYS A 642 1.33 -31.95 -6.93
CA LYS A 642 0.70 -33.26 -7.12
C LYS A 642 -0.36 -33.54 -6.06
N GLU A 643 -0.06 -33.23 -4.82
CA GLU A 643 -0.98 -33.41 -3.68
C GLU A 643 -2.15 -32.42 -3.70
N LEU A 644 -1.90 -31.19 -4.15
CA LEU A 644 -2.93 -30.15 -4.26
C LEU A 644 -3.91 -30.43 -5.40
N LYS A 645 -3.51 -31.15 -6.42
CA LYS A 645 -4.33 -31.48 -7.61
C LYS A 645 -5.09 -32.81 -7.50
N GLN A 646 -4.77 -33.63 -6.53
CA GLN A 646 -5.51 -34.87 -6.24
C GLN A 646 -6.83 -34.58 -5.51
#